data_ffc4f2c049992d6b92ec3235fced3b61
#
_entry.id   ffc4f2c049992d6b92ec3235fced3b61
#
_cell.length_a   1.000
_cell.length_b   1.000
_cell.length_c   1.000
_cell.angle_alpha   90.00
_cell.angle_beta   90.00
_cell.angle_gamma   90.00
#
_symmetry.space_group_name_H-M   'P 1'
#
loop_
_entity.id
_entity.type
_entity.pdbx_description
1 polymer ?
#
loop_
_entity_poly.entity_id
_entity_poly.type
_entity_poly.pdbx_seq_one_letter_code
_entity_poly.pdbx_strand_id
1 'polypeptide(L)'
;MKKKVLIVGGVAGGASAVARLRRLDEDAEIIMFEKGEYISFANCGLPYYIGDVIPTREALIVQTVEQMSRKFNLDIRNLSEVISINKEEKKISVKNYRTGEVYEESYDTLVLSPGAKPIKPPIAGIEDCKNLFTLRNIPDMDNIKSFLEEEKPKRAIVIGGGFIGLEMAENLHEKGVNVTLVEGSNQVMGPLDIEMASIIHSHLIDNGVDLILNDGVEEFKNNGKKVILKSGKEIYGDMIILSIGVRPETTIAKEAGLKLNERGAIIVDEYMKTSDPNIYALGDAVEIMDFVNKKPTMIPLAWPANRQGRLVADNISGKEVKYKGTLGSSVAKVFDYTVASTGNSEKTLKRLGLEYKAIHIHPGSHAGYYPGAFPIAYKMLFNPKTGEIYGAQGVGMDGVEKRIDIIATAIKGGLKVEDLQDVEACYAPPYNSAKDPVNMMGYYASNIMDGDVKTIQWNEVDNINLEDSIILDVREEMELMTGTIPNSINIPLGQLRDRFDQLDKSKKIYVTCQVGLRGYIASRILSQHGYDSFNIDGGVKTYLQVKRALESYNEDNNVKEEVATMSLEKDLDITEVNAKVTLNACGLQCPGPIKRVFEETKSLNEGEVLKVIASDPGFKKDISSWCEKTGNTLVKTDKDEKKNFVAYIKKGKEGDKEVTCSTVKDGATLVVFSGDLDKAIASFIIATGAASMGKKVTMFFTFWGLNILKSKDKPKVEKKTVEKMFDCMLPSHPGKLPLSQMNMMGMGPAMIKKIMKDNNVDSLEDLIKNAIDMGVNVVACSMSMDLMGIKKEEFIEGVEIGGVASYLGATEDSGLNLFI
;
A
#
# COMPACT_ATOMS: atom_id res chain seq x y z
N MET A 1 5.85 43.03 38.46
CA MET A 1 4.52 42.56 38.05
C MET A 1 4.70 41.15 37.47
N LYS A 2 3.79 40.25 37.76
CA LYS A 2 3.79 38.90 37.14
C LYS A 2 3.54 39.08 35.66
N LYS A 3 4.33 38.42 34.81
CA LYS A 3 4.14 38.43 33.35
C LYS A 3 2.86 37.70 32.95
N LYS A 4 1.98 38.38 32.21
CA LYS A 4 0.70 37.81 31.76
C LYS A 4 0.81 37.34 30.31
N VAL A 5 0.65 36.01 30.14
CA VAL A 5 0.77 35.36 28.81
C VAL A 5 -0.55 34.71 28.44
N LEU A 6 -1.11 35.12 27.30
CA LEU A 6 -2.32 34.52 26.76
C LEU A 6 -1.96 33.60 25.59
N ILE A 7 -2.61 32.44 25.53
CA ILE A 7 -2.43 31.45 24.45
C ILE A 7 -3.79 31.16 23.81
N VAL A 8 -3.89 31.30 22.49
CA VAL A 8 -5.07 31.01 21.68
C VAL A 8 -4.89 29.67 20.98
N GLY A 9 -5.68 28.69 21.33
CA GLY A 9 -5.63 27.30 20.83
C GLY A 9 -4.95 26.34 21.80
N GLY A 10 -5.64 25.28 22.19
CA GLY A 10 -5.29 24.37 23.27
C GLY A 10 -4.81 22.97 22.87
N VAL A 11 -4.51 22.75 21.56
CA VAL A 11 -4.09 21.42 21.09
C VAL A 11 -2.54 21.32 21.02
N ALA A 12 -1.93 20.84 20.00
CA ALA A 12 -0.51 20.46 19.95
C ALA A 12 0.46 21.59 20.37
N GLY A 13 0.45 22.69 19.61
CA GLY A 13 1.41 23.78 19.80
C GLY A 13 1.15 24.60 21.08
N GLY A 14 -0.11 25.00 21.31
CA GLY A 14 -0.51 25.78 22.48
C GLY A 14 -0.32 24.99 23.78
N ALA A 15 -0.76 23.72 23.83
CA ALA A 15 -0.56 22.85 24.97
C ALA A 15 0.94 22.65 25.31
N SER A 16 1.78 22.49 24.30
CA SER A 16 3.24 22.40 24.47
C SER A 16 3.84 23.70 24.99
N ALA A 17 3.35 24.86 24.49
CA ALA A 17 3.82 26.17 24.92
C ALA A 17 3.51 26.44 26.40
N VAL A 18 2.24 26.27 26.85
CA VAL A 18 1.84 26.51 28.24
C VAL A 18 2.56 25.58 29.21
N ALA A 19 2.67 24.29 28.87
CA ALA A 19 3.37 23.30 29.71
C ALA A 19 4.87 23.62 29.85
N ARG A 20 5.49 24.12 28.80
CA ARG A 20 6.90 24.53 28.83
C ARG A 20 7.08 25.85 29.58
N LEU A 21 6.22 26.83 29.31
CA LEU A 21 6.29 28.16 29.93
C LEU A 21 6.18 28.06 31.44
N ARG A 22 5.21 27.30 31.98
CA ARG A 22 5.08 27.09 33.41
C ARG A 22 6.35 26.51 34.05
N ARG A 23 7.01 25.58 33.39
CA ARG A 23 8.29 25.01 33.87
C ARG A 23 9.47 26.00 33.83
N LEU A 24 9.33 27.12 33.11
CA LEU A 24 10.34 28.18 33.03
C LEU A 24 10.05 29.34 33.97
N ASP A 25 8.76 29.61 34.24
CA ASP A 25 8.31 30.69 35.10
C ASP A 25 7.07 30.22 35.90
N GLU A 26 7.31 29.91 37.18
CA GLU A 26 6.26 29.43 38.10
C GLU A 26 5.30 30.55 38.51
N ASP A 27 5.72 31.81 38.43
CA ASP A 27 4.95 32.99 38.85
C ASP A 27 4.12 33.64 37.75
N ALA A 28 4.39 33.30 36.45
CA ALA A 28 3.65 33.88 35.34
C ALA A 28 2.14 33.60 35.43
N GLU A 29 1.34 34.58 35.05
CA GLU A 29 -0.09 34.40 34.82
C GLU A 29 -0.29 33.84 33.40
N ILE A 30 -0.70 32.57 33.29
CA ILE A 30 -0.83 31.89 31.98
C ILE A 30 -2.30 31.50 31.80
N ILE A 31 -2.91 32.07 30.74
CA ILE A 31 -4.32 31.80 30.40
C ILE A 31 -4.34 31.16 29.00
N MET A 32 -4.99 30.02 28.84
CA MET A 32 -5.19 29.36 27.59
C MET A 32 -6.66 29.36 27.17
N PHE A 33 -6.95 29.85 25.97
CA PHE A 33 -8.29 29.88 25.38
C PHE A 33 -8.42 28.81 24.31
N GLU A 34 -9.47 28.00 24.44
CA GLU A 34 -9.85 27.01 23.44
C GLU A 34 -11.34 27.16 23.11
N LYS A 35 -11.65 27.31 21.82
CA LYS A 35 -13.06 27.50 21.42
C LYS A 35 -13.86 26.18 21.49
N GLY A 36 -13.19 25.05 21.36
CA GLY A 36 -13.77 23.72 21.51
C GLY A 36 -13.87 23.28 22.97
N GLU A 37 -14.52 22.15 23.19
CA GLU A 37 -14.63 21.53 24.50
C GLU A 37 -13.31 20.88 24.93
N TYR A 38 -12.59 20.27 23.99
CA TYR A 38 -11.43 19.42 24.23
C TYR A 38 -10.12 20.14 23.95
N ILE A 39 -9.17 19.96 24.85
CA ILE A 39 -7.77 20.37 24.69
C ILE A 39 -6.89 19.13 24.57
N SER A 40 -5.68 19.28 24.03
CA SER A 40 -4.62 18.26 24.08
C SER A 40 -5.11 16.85 23.73
N PHE A 41 -5.76 16.70 22.60
CA PHE A 41 -6.22 15.40 22.09
C PHE A 41 -5.39 14.92 20.89
N ALA A 42 -5.43 13.61 20.63
CA ALA A 42 -4.69 12.93 19.58
C ALA A 42 -5.41 13.08 18.22
N ASN A 43 -5.17 14.19 17.50
CA ASN A 43 -5.76 14.46 16.19
C ASN A 43 -5.52 13.32 15.20
N CYS A 44 -4.29 12.79 15.15
CA CYS A 44 -3.91 11.70 14.24
C CYS A 44 -4.56 10.34 14.64
N GLY A 45 -5.19 10.24 15.81
CA GLY A 45 -5.90 9.05 16.24
C GLY A 45 -7.36 8.99 15.81
N LEU A 46 -7.93 10.10 15.33
CA LEU A 46 -9.35 10.20 15.00
C LEU A 46 -9.81 9.18 13.94
N PRO A 47 -9.12 9.01 12.79
CA PRO A 47 -9.48 8.00 11.80
C PRO A 47 -9.45 6.57 12.37
N TYR A 48 -8.45 6.27 13.19
CA TYR A 48 -8.25 4.94 13.80
C TYR A 48 -9.30 4.59 14.86
N TYR A 49 -9.86 5.57 15.56
CA TYR A 49 -11.00 5.36 16.43
C TYR A 49 -12.29 5.13 15.63
N ILE A 50 -12.49 5.86 14.53
CA ILE A 50 -13.61 5.64 13.61
C ILE A 50 -13.58 4.20 13.10
N GLY A 51 -12.40 3.66 12.77
CA GLY A 51 -12.16 2.29 12.30
C GLY A 51 -12.12 1.21 13.38
N ASP A 52 -12.33 1.55 14.69
CA ASP A 52 -12.23 0.64 15.84
C ASP A 52 -10.80 0.09 16.12
N VAL A 53 -9.76 0.62 15.46
CA VAL A 53 -8.36 0.29 15.77
C VAL A 53 -7.98 0.82 17.15
N ILE A 54 -8.41 2.03 17.50
CA ILE A 54 -8.36 2.57 18.86
C ILE A 54 -9.70 2.23 19.52
N PRO A 55 -9.72 1.40 20.57
CA PRO A 55 -10.97 0.82 21.07
C PRO A 55 -11.83 1.77 21.94
N THR A 56 -11.22 2.80 22.53
CA THR A 56 -11.93 3.70 23.43
C THR A 56 -11.71 5.17 23.07
N ARG A 57 -12.78 5.96 23.12
CA ARG A 57 -12.76 7.38 22.83
C ARG A 57 -11.85 8.16 23.79
N GLU A 58 -11.81 7.75 25.04
CA GLU A 58 -11.02 8.36 26.11
C GLU A 58 -9.52 8.26 25.85
N ALA A 59 -9.06 7.22 25.10
CA ALA A 59 -7.67 7.07 24.72
C ALA A 59 -7.17 8.23 23.82
N LEU A 60 -8.08 8.91 23.13
CA LEU A 60 -7.74 10.09 22.32
C LEU A 60 -7.55 11.37 23.16
N ILE A 61 -8.04 11.43 24.38
CA ILE A 61 -7.90 12.58 25.26
C ILE A 61 -6.57 12.48 26.00
N VAL A 62 -5.55 13.19 25.50
CA VAL A 62 -4.20 13.14 26.08
C VAL A 62 -4.17 13.82 27.45
N GLN A 63 -4.88 14.96 27.60
CA GLN A 63 -5.06 15.65 28.88
C GLN A 63 -6.45 16.30 28.91
N THR A 64 -7.14 16.20 30.06
CA THR A 64 -8.36 16.99 30.31
C THR A 64 -8.00 18.40 30.79
N VAL A 65 -8.98 19.32 30.74
CA VAL A 65 -8.84 20.68 31.25
C VAL A 65 -8.42 20.66 32.74
N GLU A 66 -9.08 19.85 33.54
CA GLU A 66 -8.86 19.73 35.00
C GLU A 66 -7.46 19.17 35.29
N GLN A 67 -7.06 18.10 34.58
CA GLN A 67 -5.75 17.48 34.74
C GLN A 67 -4.62 18.46 34.39
N MET A 68 -4.74 19.16 33.27
CA MET A 68 -3.72 20.07 32.79
C MET A 68 -3.65 21.33 33.64
N SER A 69 -4.81 21.91 34.03
CA SER A 69 -4.88 23.07 34.92
C SER A 69 -4.24 22.78 36.26
N ARG A 70 -4.56 21.63 36.90
CA ARG A 70 -3.96 21.25 38.18
C ARG A 70 -2.46 20.97 38.05
N LYS A 71 -2.05 20.23 37.03
CA LYS A 71 -0.66 19.82 36.85
C LYS A 71 0.29 20.97 36.59
N PHE A 72 -0.18 21.99 35.88
CA PHE A 72 0.65 23.11 35.44
C PHE A 72 0.18 24.46 36.00
N ASN A 73 -0.73 24.48 37.00
CA ASN A 73 -1.27 25.70 37.57
C ASN A 73 -1.67 26.73 36.48
N LEU A 74 -2.59 26.33 35.58
CA LEU A 74 -3.03 27.14 34.45
C LEU A 74 -4.48 27.53 34.56
N ASP A 75 -4.84 28.72 34.09
CA ASP A 75 -6.22 29.13 33.80
C ASP A 75 -6.54 28.67 32.36
N ILE A 76 -7.29 27.57 32.22
CA ILE A 76 -7.70 27.02 30.92
C ILE A 76 -9.18 27.27 30.72
N ARG A 77 -9.49 28.09 29.73
CA ARG A 77 -10.85 28.50 29.38
C ARG A 77 -11.25 27.84 28.07
N ASN A 78 -11.81 26.65 28.13
CA ASN A 78 -12.42 25.98 27.00
C ASN A 78 -13.84 26.52 26.71
N LEU A 79 -14.41 26.23 25.55
CA LEU A 79 -15.63 26.85 25.03
C LEU A 79 -15.56 28.39 25.07
N SER A 80 -14.36 28.92 24.83
CA SER A 80 -14.05 30.35 24.91
C SER A 80 -13.24 30.77 23.66
N GLU A 81 -13.93 31.39 22.72
CA GLU A 81 -13.34 31.84 21.44
C GLU A 81 -12.79 33.25 21.54
N VAL A 82 -11.53 33.40 21.18
CA VAL A 82 -10.96 34.74 20.96
C VAL A 82 -11.47 35.26 19.62
N ILE A 83 -12.28 36.32 19.66
CA ILE A 83 -12.98 36.87 18.50
C ILE A 83 -12.31 38.13 17.90
N SER A 84 -11.48 38.82 18.67
CA SER A 84 -10.68 39.97 18.16
C SER A 84 -9.42 40.20 18.98
N ILE A 85 -8.46 40.91 18.38
CA ILE A 85 -7.20 41.35 19.02
C ILE A 85 -7.02 42.86 18.82
N ASN A 86 -6.95 43.61 19.91
CA ASN A 86 -6.53 44.98 19.94
C ASN A 86 -5.05 45.06 20.37
N LYS A 87 -4.14 45.11 19.39
CA LYS A 87 -2.70 45.10 19.64
C LYS A 87 -2.16 46.39 20.26
N GLU A 88 -2.81 47.53 20.05
CA GLU A 88 -2.43 48.83 20.61
C GLU A 88 -2.71 48.84 22.12
N GLU A 89 -3.86 48.37 22.56
CA GLU A 89 -4.22 48.27 23.97
C GLU A 89 -3.70 46.97 24.63
N LYS A 90 -3.14 46.03 23.86
CA LYS A 90 -2.73 44.72 24.28
C LYS A 90 -3.88 43.94 24.96
N LYS A 91 -5.02 43.87 24.29
CA LYS A 91 -6.23 43.18 24.75
C LYS A 91 -6.76 42.27 23.68
N ILE A 92 -7.45 41.22 24.11
CA ILE A 92 -8.28 40.37 23.27
C ILE A 92 -9.72 40.43 23.75
N SER A 93 -10.68 40.24 22.81
CA SER A 93 -12.08 40.04 23.17
C SER A 93 -12.39 38.55 23.08
N VAL A 94 -13.04 38.01 24.11
CA VAL A 94 -13.34 36.58 24.25
C VAL A 94 -14.83 36.36 24.34
N LYS A 95 -15.38 35.47 23.55
CA LYS A 95 -16.76 35.01 23.62
C LYS A 95 -16.81 33.67 24.37
N ASN A 96 -17.49 33.63 25.50
CA ASN A 96 -17.75 32.40 26.24
C ASN A 96 -19.03 31.72 25.71
N TYR A 97 -18.90 30.51 25.16
CA TYR A 97 -20.04 29.78 24.58
C TYR A 97 -20.96 29.15 25.63
N ARG A 98 -20.51 29.03 26.91
CA ARG A 98 -21.37 28.51 28.00
C ARG A 98 -22.32 29.59 28.53
N THR A 99 -21.86 30.82 28.63
CA THR A 99 -22.63 31.93 29.22
C THR A 99 -23.18 32.89 28.15
N GLY A 100 -22.64 32.88 26.91
CA GLY A 100 -22.93 33.85 25.89
C GLY A 100 -22.23 35.20 26.06
N GLU A 101 -21.49 35.39 27.17
CA GLU A 101 -20.84 36.65 27.55
C GLU A 101 -19.64 36.93 26.62
N VAL A 102 -19.44 38.23 26.31
CA VAL A 102 -18.23 38.72 25.66
C VAL A 102 -17.50 39.60 26.63
N TYR A 103 -16.22 39.34 26.89
CA TYR A 103 -15.38 40.07 27.80
C TYR A 103 -13.98 40.35 27.22
N GLU A 104 -13.26 41.26 27.80
CA GLU A 104 -11.89 41.59 27.41
C GLU A 104 -10.87 40.95 28.41
N GLU A 105 -9.69 40.56 27.84
CA GLU A 105 -8.55 40.10 28.62
C GLU A 105 -7.28 40.82 28.13
N SER A 106 -6.47 41.34 29.04
CA SER A 106 -5.21 42.03 28.69
C SER A 106 -4.03 41.06 28.71
N TYR A 107 -2.96 41.40 28.00
CA TYR A 107 -1.75 40.57 27.95
C TYR A 107 -0.45 41.39 27.89
N ASP A 108 0.63 40.82 28.41
CA ASP A 108 1.99 41.25 28.14
C ASP A 108 2.53 40.60 26.87
N THR A 109 2.17 39.33 26.67
CA THR A 109 2.53 38.51 25.52
C THR A 109 1.33 37.66 25.06
N LEU A 110 1.08 37.63 23.75
CA LEU A 110 0.06 36.79 23.13
C LEU A 110 0.69 35.74 22.25
N VAL A 111 0.21 34.48 22.33
CA VAL A 111 0.62 33.37 21.48
C VAL A 111 -0.58 32.89 20.66
N LEU A 112 -0.46 32.90 19.33
CA LEU A 112 -1.47 32.44 18.41
C LEU A 112 -1.14 31.01 17.93
N SER A 113 -1.96 30.05 18.28
CA SER A 113 -1.88 28.63 17.85
C SER A 113 -3.26 28.13 17.39
N PRO A 114 -3.95 28.86 16.47
CA PRO A 114 -5.33 28.55 16.11
C PRO A 114 -5.45 27.31 15.21
N GLY A 115 -4.33 26.81 14.69
CA GLY A 115 -4.28 25.68 13.79
C GLY A 115 -4.83 25.98 12.39
N ALA A 116 -5.34 24.94 11.73
CA ALA A 116 -5.94 25.01 10.42
C ALA A 116 -7.34 24.40 10.41
N LYS A 117 -8.18 24.75 9.45
CA LYS A 117 -9.52 24.21 9.26
C LYS A 117 -9.63 23.48 7.91
N PRO A 118 -10.47 22.44 7.80
CA PRO A 118 -10.76 21.77 6.54
C PRO A 118 -11.25 22.75 5.48
N ILE A 119 -10.82 22.57 4.25
CA ILE A 119 -11.29 23.35 3.11
C ILE A 119 -12.67 22.83 2.70
N LYS A 120 -13.67 23.71 2.70
CA LYS A 120 -14.98 23.51 2.10
C LYS A 120 -15.12 24.46 0.92
N PRO A 121 -14.90 24.02 -0.32
CA PRO A 121 -15.04 24.87 -1.50
C PRO A 121 -16.52 25.10 -1.80
N PRO A 122 -16.87 26.20 -2.48
CA PRO A 122 -18.26 26.50 -2.87
C PRO A 122 -18.68 25.64 -4.09
N ILE A 123 -18.78 24.33 -3.89
CA ILE A 123 -19.26 23.40 -4.90
C ILE A 123 -20.80 23.37 -4.86
N ALA A 124 -21.45 23.35 -6.01
CA ALA A 124 -22.90 23.30 -6.12
C ALA A 124 -23.49 22.11 -5.33
N GLY A 125 -24.51 22.37 -4.52
CA GLY A 125 -25.19 21.38 -3.70
C GLY A 125 -24.48 20.92 -2.43
N ILE A 126 -23.30 21.43 -2.11
CA ILE A 126 -22.53 21.00 -0.92
C ILE A 126 -23.24 21.31 0.40
N GLU A 127 -23.95 22.42 0.47
CA GLU A 127 -24.67 22.85 1.69
C GLU A 127 -25.94 22.00 1.96
N ASP A 128 -26.45 21.32 0.94
CA ASP A 128 -27.62 20.44 1.04
C ASP A 128 -27.25 19.02 1.51
N CYS A 129 -25.95 18.69 1.54
CA CYS A 129 -25.45 17.37 1.89
C CYS A 129 -25.49 17.12 3.42
N LYS A 130 -26.42 16.28 3.86
CA LYS A 130 -26.53 15.86 5.28
C LYS A 130 -25.58 14.73 5.66
N ASN A 131 -25.03 14.03 4.68
CA ASN A 131 -24.11 12.89 4.81
C ASN A 131 -22.66 13.24 4.47
N LEU A 132 -22.32 14.53 4.39
CA LEU A 132 -20.96 15.01 4.11
C LEU A 132 -20.28 15.45 5.41
N PHE A 133 -19.10 14.90 5.64
CA PHE A 133 -18.29 15.12 6.83
C PHE A 133 -16.90 15.62 6.47
N THR A 134 -16.34 16.41 7.37
CA THR A 134 -14.90 16.70 7.44
C THR A 134 -14.38 16.16 8.76
N LEU A 135 -13.07 15.89 8.87
CA LEU A 135 -12.48 15.37 10.09
C LEU A 135 -11.36 16.29 10.57
N ARG A 136 -11.58 16.92 11.73
CA ARG A 136 -10.61 17.83 12.37
C ARG A 136 -10.47 17.61 13.87
N ASN A 137 -11.57 17.35 14.56
CA ASN A 137 -11.65 17.37 16.02
C ASN A 137 -12.53 16.21 16.55
N ILE A 138 -12.64 16.13 17.87
CA ILE A 138 -13.45 15.09 18.54
C ILE A 138 -14.93 15.14 18.13
N PRO A 139 -15.63 16.31 18.11
CA PRO A 139 -17.01 16.35 17.61
C PRO A 139 -17.19 15.87 16.17
N ASP A 140 -16.27 16.19 15.25
CA ASP A 140 -16.34 15.68 13.88
C ASP A 140 -16.27 14.15 13.86
N MET A 141 -15.33 13.59 14.63
CA MET A 141 -15.16 12.15 14.79
C MET A 141 -16.40 11.48 15.39
N ASP A 142 -16.96 12.06 16.46
CA ASP A 142 -18.18 11.55 17.11
C ASP A 142 -19.36 11.52 16.11
N ASN A 143 -19.53 12.59 15.31
CA ASN A 143 -20.58 12.66 14.28
C ASN A 143 -20.38 11.58 13.19
N ILE A 144 -19.16 11.37 12.73
CA ILE A 144 -18.83 10.33 11.75
C ILE A 144 -19.13 8.94 12.34
N LYS A 145 -18.68 8.69 13.57
CA LYS A 145 -18.88 7.42 14.25
C LYS A 145 -20.37 7.11 14.47
N SER A 146 -21.13 8.08 14.99
CA SER A 146 -22.58 7.93 15.15
C SER A 146 -23.28 7.64 13.83
N PHE A 147 -22.93 8.35 12.76
CA PHE A 147 -23.50 8.11 11.43
C PHE A 147 -23.22 6.69 10.93
N LEU A 148 -22.00 6.18 11.13
CA LEU A 148 -21.64 4.80 10.78
C LEU A 148 -22.45 3.76 11.55
N GLU A 149 -22.72 4.01 12.83
CA GLU A 149 -23.46 3.09 13.71
C GLU A 149 -24.97 3.12 13.46
N GLU A 150 -25.54 4.30 13.22
CA GLU A 150 -26.99 4.52 13.05
C GLU A 150 -27.44 4.22 11.63
N GLU A 151 -26.80 4.82 10.62
CA GLU A 151 -27.20 4.73 9.21
C GLU A 151 -26.60 3.53 8.47
N LYS A 152 -25.52 2.93 9.00
CA LYS A 152 -24.85 1.75 8.44
C LYS A 152 -24.59 1.87 6.94
N PRO A 153 -23.88 2.91 6.49
CA PRO A 153 -23.65 3.18 5.09
C PRO A 153 -22.92 1.99 4.43
N LYS A 154 -23.33 1.64 3.22
CA LYS A 154 -22.67 0.57 2.44
C LYS A 154 -21.59 1.11 1.52
N ARG A 155 -21.68 2.38 1.13
CA ARG A 155 -20.76 3.04 0.18
C ARG A 155 -20.35 4.38 0.73
N ALA A 156 -19.04 4.62 0.76
CA ALA A 156 -18.47 5.91 1.11
C ALA A 156 -17.70 6.50 -0.08
N ILE A 157 -17.82 7.81 -0.26
CA ILE A 157 -17.00 8.57 -1.20
C ILE A 157 -16.03 9.39 -0.37
N VAL A 158 -14.72 9.13 -0.53
CA VAL A 158 -13.66 9.92 0.08
C VAL A 158 -13.10 10.87 -0.97
N ILE A 159 -13.20 12.17 -0.74
CA ILE A 159 -12.76 13.22 -1.68
C ILE A 159 -11.46 13.82 -1.16
N GLY A 160 -10.35 13.55 -1.87
CA GLY A 160 -9.00 13.96 -1.55
C GLY A 160 -8.12 12.81 -1.07
N GLY A 161 -7.02 12.55 -1.80
CA GLY A 161 -6.06 11.45 -1.58
C GLY A 161 -4.85 11.85 -0.72
N GLY A 162 -4.99 12.81 0.21
CA GLY A 162 -3.99 13.16 1.21
C GLY A 162 -4.00 12.20 2.40
N PHE A 163 -3.23 12.53 3.47
CA PHE A 163 -3.13 11.70 4.69
C PHE A 163 -4.50 11.32 5.27
N ILE A 164 -5.33 12.32 5.57
CA ILE A 164 -6.65 12.09 6.17
C ILE A 164 -7.54 11.24 5.27
N GLY A 165 -7.50 11.49 3.95
CA GLY A 165 -8.32 10.74 2.99
C GLY A 165 -7.93 9.28 2.90
N LEU A 166 -6.63 8.97 2.87
CA LEU A 166 -6.14 7.60 2.84
C LEU A 166 -6.43 6.84 4.15
N GLU A 167 -6.18 7.49 5.30
CA GLU A 167 -6.51 6.91 6.60
C GLU A 167 -8.02 6.65 6.75
N MET A 168 -8.87 7.57 6.26
CA MET A 168 -10.31 7.37 6.27
C MET A 168 -10.75 6.29 5.29
N ALA A 169 -10.15 6.22 4.10
CA ALA A 169 -10.46 5.18 3.12
C ALA A 169 -10.14 3.79 3.67
N GLU A 170 -8.96 3.59 4.26
CA GLU A 170 -8.58 2.35 4.94
C GLU A 170 -9.56 1.99 6.06
N ASN A 171 -9.77 2.91 7.00
CA ASN A 171 -10.58 2.62 8.19
C ASN A 171 -12.06 2.38 7.89
N LEU A 172 -12.63 3.04 6.87
CA LEU A 172 -13.98 2.76 6.40
C LEU A 172 -14.06 1.41 5.67
N HIS A 173 -13.06 1.08 4.86
CA HIS A 173 -12.99 -0.21 4.16
C HIS A 173 -12.91 -1.38 5.15
N GLU A 174 -12.05 -1.28 6.17
CA GLU A 174 -11.91 -2.28 7.25
C GLU A 174 -13.23 -2.49 8.04
N LYS A 175 -14.09 -1.47 8.07
CA LYS A 175 -15.45 -1.57 8.63
C LYS A 175 -16.46 -2.22 7.65
N GLY A 176 -16.01 -2.66 6.49
CA GLY A 176 -16.86 -3.30 5.47
C GLY A 176 -17.67 -2.32 4.61
N VAL A 177 -17.28 -1.04 4.57
CA VAL A 177 -17.88 -0.04 3.69
C VAL A 177 -17.14 -0.05 2.36
N ASN A 178 -17.84 -0.12 1.24
CA ASN A 178 -17.23 0.00 -0.09
C ASN A 178 -16.79 1.45 -0.31
N VAL A 179 -15.50 1.67 -0.56
CA VAL A 179 -14.92 3.01 -0.65
C VAL A 179 -14.57 3.35 -2.09
N THR A 180 -15.05 4.52 -2.55
CA THR A 180 -14.55 5.19 -3.75
C THR A 180 -13.73 6.40 -3.32
N LEU A 181 -12.43 6.44 -3.66
CA LEU A 181 -11.54 7.57 -3.39
C LEU A 181 -11.37 8.41 -4.65
N VAL A 182 -11.72 9.68 -4.56
CA VAL A 182 -11.63 10.65 -5.66
C VAL A 182 -10.53 11.67 -5.38
N GLU A 183 -9.56 11.79 -6.29
CA GLU A 183 -8.47 12.76 -6.20
C GLU A 183 -8.41 13.61 -7.49
N GLY A 184 -8.43 14.92 -7.33
CA GLY A 184 -8.41 15.87 -8.47
C GLY A 184 -7.05 15.96 -9.19
N SER A 185 -5.99 15.51 -8.57
CA SER A 185 -4.65 15.42 -9.17
C SER A 185 -4.37 14.02 -9.72
N ASN A 186 -3.24 13.88 -10.42
CA ASN A 186 -2.83 12.61 -11.02
C ASN A 186 -2.30 11.57 -10.01
N GLN A 187 -2.30 11.89 -8.71
CA GLN A 187 -1.78 10.98 -7.68
C GLN A 187 -2.35 11.26 -6.30
N VAL A 188 -2.41 10.22 -5.47
CA VAL A 188 -2.55 10.36 -4.02
C VAL A 188 -1.21 10.72 -3.38
N MET A 189 -1.19 11.03 -2.09
CA MET A 189 0.01 11.35 -1.33
C MET A 189 0.88 12.43 -2.00
N GLY A 190 0.36 13.65 -2.06
CA GLY A 190 1.04 14.80 -2.68
C GLY A 190 2.53 15.01 -2.33
N PRO A 191 3.04 14.66 -1.14
CA PRO A 191 4.48 14.72 -0.84
C PRO A 191 5.36 13.77 -1.67
N LEU A 192 4.82 12.65 -2.17
CA LEU A 192 5.57 11.70 -3.03
C LEU A 192 5.68 12.20 -4.46
N ASP A 193 6.64 11.66 -5.21
CA ASP A 193 6.68 11.73 -6.67
C ASP A 193 5.86 10.58 -7.28
N ILE A 194 5.47 10.71 -8.56
CA ILE A 194 4.44 9.86 -9.19
C ILE A 194 4.81 8.37 -9.18
N GLU A 195 6.07 8.01 -9.39
CA GLU A 195 6.52 6.62 -9.41
C GLU A 195 6.46 5.97 -8.02
N MET A 196 6.62 6.76 -6.96
CA MET A 196 6.45 6.28 -5.60
C MET A 196 4.97 6.20 -5.22
N ALA A 197 4.16 7.17 -5.65
CA ALA A 197 2.72 7.18 -5.44
C ALA A 197 2.00 6.06 -6.19
N SER A 198 2.48 5.68 -7.38
CA SER A 198 1.90 4.60 -8.20
C SER A 198 1.89 3.24 -7.49
N ILE A 199 2.84 3.01 -6.57
CA ILE A 199 2.86 1.81 -5.73
C ILE A 199 1.62 1.79 -4.82
N ILE A 200 1.27 2.96 -4.27
CA ILE A 200 0.09 3.11 -3.40
C ILE A 200 -1.21 3.02 -4.20
N HIS A 201 -1.24 3.54 -5.45
CA HIS A 201 -2.40 3.40 -6.32
C HIS A 201 -2.76 1.93 -6.53
N SER A 202 -1.78 1.11 -6.95
CA SER A 202 -1.98 -0.34 -7.13
C SER A 202 -2.42 -1.00 -5.82
N HIS A 203 -1.80 -0.64 -4.70
CA HIS A 203 -2.14 -1.22 -3.40
C HIS A 203 -3.56 -0.89 -2.92
N LEU A 204 -4.04 0.34 -3.16
CA LEU A 204 -5.43 0.73 -2.90
C LEU A 204 -6.43 -0.10 -3.73
N ILE A 205 -6.15 -0.26 -5.01
CA ILE A 205 -6.99 -1.03 -5.95
C ILE A 205 -7.00 -2.51 -5.55
N ASP A 206 -5.83 -3.08 -5.25
CA ASP A 206 -5.69 -4.48 -4.84
C ASP A 206 -6.46 -4.78 -3.53
N ASN A 207 -6.56 -3.80 -2.63
CA ASN A 207 -7.38 -3.87 -1.42
C ASN A 207 -8.84 -3.53 -1.64
N GLY A 208 -9.30 -3.31 -2.88
CA GLY A 208 -10.72 -3.12 -3.20
C GLY A 208 -11.24 -1.69 -3.04
N VAL A 209 -10.36 -0.69 -2.97
CA VAL A 209 -10.75 0.72 -3.04
C VAL A 209 -10.90 1.11 -4.51
N ASP A 210 -12.07 1.66 -4.88
CA ASP A 210 -12.28 2.24 -6.21
C ASP A 210 -11.58 3.60 -6.28
N LEU A 211 -10.46 3.69 -7.03
CA LEU A 211 -9.60 4.87 -7.10
C LEU A 211 -9.86 5.66 -8.38
N ILE A 212 -10.25 6.93 -8.23
CA ILE A 212 -10.47 7.86 -9.35
C ILE A 212 -9.46 9.01 -9.20
N LEU A 213 -8.57 9.15 -10.17
CA LEU A 213 -7.57 10.23 -10.23
C LEU A 213 -7.83 11.17 -11.40
N ASN A 214 -7.17 12.32 -11.41
CA ASN A 214 -7.33 13.39 -12.42
C ASN A 214 -8.78 13.90 -12.56
N ASP A 215 -9.65 13.63 -11.58
CA ASP A 215 -11.05 14.01 -11.67
C ASP A 215 -11.54 14.62 -10.34
N GLY A 216 -11.96 15.83 -10.37
CA GLY A 216 -12.47 16.56 -9.22
C GLY A 216 -13.99 16.58 -9.17
N VAL A 217 -14.53 16.85 -7.99
CA VAL A 217 -15.97 17.02 -7.83
C VAL A 217 -16.42 18.33 -8.43
N GLU A 218 -17.51 18.31 -9.22
CA GLU A 218 -18.16 19.47 -9.81
C GLU A 218 -19.46 19.81 -9.07
N GLU A 219 -20.28 18.82 -8.72
CA GLU A 219 -21.60 19.07 -8.15
C GLU A 219 -22.03 17.91 -7.21
N PHE A 220 -22.78 18.26 -6.16
CA PHE A 220 -23.50 17.32 -5.30
C PHE A 220 -24.98 17.36 -5.58
N LYS A 221 -25.63 16.19 -5.72
CA LYS A 221 -27.08 16.06 -5.95
C LYS A 221 -27.74 15.09 -4.96
N ASN A 222 -29.07 15.12 -4.92
CA ASN A 222 -29.87 14.23 -4.10
C ASN A 222 -29.43 14.23 -2.60
N ASN A 223 -29.19 15.43 -2.04
CA ASN A 223 -28.76 15.63 -0.65
C ASN A 223 -27.46 14.84 -0.32
N GLY A 224 -26.51 14.82 -1.26
CA GLY A 224 -25.20 14.17 -1.11
C GLY A 224 -25.16 12.67 -1.46
N LYS A 225 -26.27 12.07 -1.90
CA LYS A 225 -26.27 10.66 -2.34
C LYS A 225 -25.68 10.44 -3.73
N LYS A 226 -25.53 11.50 -4.52
CA LYS A 226 -24.96 11.48 -5.86
C LYS A 226 -23.94 12.60 -6.01
N VAL A 227 -22.76 12.24 -6.48
CA VAL A 227 -21.66 13.17 -6.75
C VAL A 227 -21.35 13.14 -8.25
N ILE A 228 -21.28 14.31 -8.87
CA ILE A 228 -20.92 14.48 -10.28
C ILE A 228 -19.48 14.98 -10.32
N LEU A 229 -18.63 14.28 -11.06
CA LEU A 229 -17.25 14.65 -11.28
C LEU A 229 -17.10 15.57 -12.50
N LYS A 230 -15.97 16.26 -12.62
CA LYS A 230 -15.69 17.17 -13.75
C LYS A 230 -15.70 16.48 -15.11
N SER A 231 -15.38 15.18 -15.16
CA SER A 231 -15.52 14.34 -16.36
C SER A 231 -16.97 14.06 -16.77
N GLY A 232 -17.95 14.43 -15.93
CA GLY A 232 -19.35 14.04 -16.06
C GLY A 232 -19.69 12.68 -15.47
N LYS A 233 -18.70 11.93 -14.94
CA LYS A 233 -18.94 10.65 -14.26
C LYS A 233 -19.80 10.87 -13.03
N GLU A 234 -20.82 10.03 -12.87
CA GLU A 234 -21.70 10.02 -11.70
C GLU A 234 -21.30 8.91 -10.74
N ILE A 235 -21.11 9.24 -9.47
CA ILE A 235 -20.84 8.28 -8.41
C ILE A 235 -21.87 8.40 -7.30
N TYR A 236 -22.19 7.27 -6.67
CA TYR A 236 -23.24 7.20 -5.64
C TYR A 236 -22.64 6.73 -4.32
N GLY A 237 -22.96 7.45 -3.24
CA GLY A 237 -22.50 7.13 -1.89
C GLY A 237 -23.55 7.41 -0.85
N ASP A 238 -23.51 6.65 0.23
CA ASP A 238 -24.36 6.84 1.39
C ASP A 238 -23.71 7.83 2.38
N MET A 239 -22.37 7.99 2.28
CA MET A 239 -21.53 8.85 3.12
C MET A 239 -20.46 9.52 2.28
N ILE A 240 -20.09 10.75 2.63
CA ILE A 240 -19.03 11.53 1.97
C ILE A 240 -18.05 12.05 3.02
N ILE A 241 -16.75 11.79 2.82
CA ILE A 241 -15.66 12.39 3.58
C ILE A 241 -14.94 13.40 2.70
N LEU A 242 -14.98 14.67 3.08
CA LEU A 242 -14.29 15.74 2.36
C LEU A 242 -12.93 16.04 3.01
N SER A 243 -11.83 15.64 2.36
CA SER A 243 -10.44 15.72 2.85
C SER A 243 -9.47 16.35 1.86
N ILE A 244 -9.91 17.38 1.14
CA ILE A 244 -9.15 18.07 0.07
C ILE A 244 -8.09 19.05 0.57
N GLY A 245 -7.73 18.98 1.85
CA GLY A 245 -6.71 19.81 2.48
C GLY A 245 -7.25 20.76 3.56
N VAL A 246 -6.33 21.56 4.08
CA VAL A 246 -6.60 22.47 5.20
C VAL A 246 -6.16 23.90 4.86
N ARG A 247 -6.78 24.88 5.49
CA ARG A 247 -6.42 26.32 5.41
C ARG A 247 -6.12 26.84 6.81
N PRO A 248 -5.06 27.67 7.00
CA PRO A 248 -4.78 28.36 8.25
C PRO A 248 -5.99 29.10 8.80
N GLU A 249 -6.24 29.00 10.12
CA GLU A 249 -7.34 29.69 10.77
C GLU A 249 -6.86 31.03 11.34
N THR A 250 -6.71 32.03 10.48
CA THR A 250 -5.99 33.28 10.75
C THR A 250 -6.86 34.54 10.64
N THR A 251 -8.19 34.40 10.70
CA THR A 251 -9.13 35.52 10.58
C THR A 251 -8.83 36.62 11.58
N ILE A 252 -8.68 36.24 12.88
CA ILE A 252 -8.38 37.23 13.95
C ILE A 252 -7.01 37.89 13.77
N ALA A 253 -6.02 37.18 13.24
CA ALA A 253 -4.70 37.74 12.95
C ALA A 253 -4.76 38.74 11.80
N LYS A 254 -5.56 38.46 10.77
CA LYS A 254 -5.81 39.37 9.62
C LYS A 254 -6.50 40.63 10.06
N GLU A 255 -7.56 40.53 10.85
CA GLU A 255 -8.34 41.66 11.36
C GLU A 255 -7.53 42.53 12.29
N ALA A 256 -6.61 41.91 13.08
CA ALA A 256 -5.64 42.67 13.90
C ALA A 256 -4.51 43.33 13.07
N GLY A 257 -4.48 43.14 11.76
CA GLY A 257 -3.46 43.74 10.86
C GLY A 257 -2.08 43.11 11.02
N LEU A 258 -1.99 41.84 11.41
CA LEU A 258 -0.74 41.03 11.35
C LEU A 258 -0.41 40.67 9.89
N LYS A 259 0.88 40.60 9.57
CA LYS A 259 1.31 40.20 8.21
C LYS A 259 1.01 38.76 7.92
N LEU A 260 0.32 38.52 6.80
CA LEU A 260 0.01 37.19 6.30
C LEU A 260 0.63 37.01 4.91
N ASN A 261 0.92 35.76 4.56
CA ASN A 261 1.31 35.39 3.20
C ASN A 261 0.06 35.24 2.28
N GLU A 262 0.28 35.00 0.98
CA GLU A 262 -0.79 34.88 -0.02
C GLU A 262 -1.79 33.74 0.27
N ARG A 263 -1.34 32.68 1.00
CA ARG A 263 -2.17 31.54 1.40
C ARG A 263 -2.89 31.75 2.73
N GLY A 264 -2.67 32.91 3.37
CA GLY A 264 -3.30 33.30 4.63
C GLY A 264 -2.57 32.82 5.88
N ALA A 265 -1.36 32.29 5.80
CA ALA A 265 -0.57 31.96 6.97
C ALA A 265 0.10 33.18 7.59
N ILE A 266 0.25 33.19 8.91
CA ILE A 266 0.92 34.25 9.65
C ILE A 266 2.42 34.19 9.37
N ILE A 267 2.99 35.31 8.87
CA ILE A 267 4.42 35.45 8.67
C ILE A 267 5.10 35.65 10.02
N VAL A 268 6.06 34.80 10.34
CA VAL A 268 6.85 34.88 11.58
C VAL A 268 8.35 34.94 11.28
N ASP A 269 9.11 35.53 12.21
CA ASP A 269 10.57 35.51 12.17
C ASP A 269 11.15 34.15 12.66
N GLU A 270 12.47 34.08 12.71
CA GLU A 270 13.18 32.86 13.21
C GLU A 270 12.97 32.59 14.71
N TYR A 271 12.42 33.55 15.47
CA TYR A 271 12.03 33.42 16.87
C TYR A 271 10.54 33.12 17.05
N MET A 272 9.79 32.95 15.94
CA MET A 272 8.35 32.78 15.89
C MET A 272 7.55 34.03 16.29
N LYS A 273 8.15 35.24 16.22
CA LYS A 273 7.45 36.52 16.41
C LYS A 273 6.73 36.90 15.12
N THR A 274 5.55 37.48 15.27
CA THR A 274 4.77 38.04 14.19
C THR A 274 5.30 39.46 13.81
N SER A 275 4.58 40.20 12.98
CA SER A 275 4.85 41.63 12.71
C SER A 275 4.65 42.53 13.93
N ASP A 276 4.04 42.01 15.02
CA ASP A 276 3.94 42.69 16.30
C ASP A 276 4.92 42.05 17.31
N PRO A 277 5.76 42.83 18.03
CA PRO A 277 6.80 42.31 18.91
C PRO A 277 6.26 41.58 20.16
N ASN A 278 5.00 41.78 20.54
CA ASN A 278 4.37 41.14 21.68
C ASN A 278 3.53 39.91 21.29
N ILE A 279 3.44 39.62 20.00
CA ILE A 279 2.61 38.53 19.50
C ILE A 279 3.49 37.47 18.80
N TYR A 280 3.43 36.26 19.30
CA TYR A 280 4.01 35.05 18.68
C TYR A 280 2.94 34.26 17.96
N ALA A 281 3.34 33.52 16.93
CA ALA A 281 2.44 32.54 16.30
C ALA A 281 3.17 31.23 15.99
N LEU A 282 2.42 30.11 15.97
CA LEU A 282 2.99 28.79 15.79
C LEU A 282 1.97 27.76 15.27
N GLY A 283 2.46 26.59 14.90
CA GLY A 283 1.64 25.48 14.43
C GLY A 283 1.22 25.61 12.97
N ASP A 284 0.07 25.04 12.63
CA ASP A 284 -0.41 24.95 11.23
C ASP A 284 -0.82 26.30 10.65
N ALA A 285 -0.87 27.36 11.48
CA ALA A 285 -1.27 28.69 11.09
C ALA A 285 -0.14 29.57 10.55
N VAL A 286 1.13 29.10 10.59
CA VAL A 286 2.28 29.96 10.30
C VAL A 286 3.02 29.59 9.01
N GLU A 287 3.64 30.61 8.40
CA GLU A 287 4.68 30.43 7.39
C GLU A 287 6.02 30.22 8.07
N ILE A 288 6.75 29.19 7.65
CA ILE A 288 8.07 28.84 8.18
C ILE A 288 9.07 28.66 7.05
N MET A 289 10.35 28.51 7.39
CA MET A 289 11.40 28.22 6.43
C MET A 289 11.50 26.70 6.16
N ASP A 290 11.51 26.30 4.89
CA ASP A 290 11.94 24.96 4.49
C ASP A 290 13.44 24.79 4.84
N PHE A 291 13.77 23.67 5.49
CA PHE A 291 15.14 23.44 5.96
C PHE A 291 16.12 23.21 4.80
N VAL A 292 15.67 22.58 3.71
CA VAL A 292 16.52 22.21 2.56
C VAL A 292 16.70 23.39 1.62
N ASN A 293 15.61 23.84 0.99
CA ASN A 293 15.67 24.85 -0.07
C ASN A 293 15.70 26.30 0.42
N LYS A 294 15.59 26.52 1.74
CA LYS A 294 15.61 27.85 2.38
C LYS A 294 14.54 28.83 1.84
N LYS A 295 13.41 28.33 1.39
CA LYS A 295 12.27 29.15 0.95
C LYS A 295 11.12 29.07 1.96
N PRO A 296 10.26 30.12 2.01
CA PRO A 296 9.05 30.07 2.81
C PRO A 296 8.13 28.92 2.41
N THR A 297 7.57 28.25 3.41
CA THR A 297 6.66 27.12 3.24
C THR A 297 5.66 27.02 4.40
N MET A 298 4.67 26.15 4.24
CA MET A 298 3.69 25.80 5.27
C MET A 298 3.67 24.28 5.40
N ILE A 299 3.88 23.75 6.61
CA ILE A 299 3.92 22.31 6.89
C ILE A 299 3.06 22.03 8.12
N PRO A 300 1.76 21.72 7.92
CA PRO A 300 0.81 21.46 9.00
C PRO A 300 1.00 20.04 9.54
N LEU A 301 2.02 19.84 10.38
CA LEU A 301 2.36 18.58 11.03
C LEU A 301 2.55 18.78 12.54
N ALA A 302 2.28 17.71 13.29
CA ALA A 302 2.32 17.75 14.75
C ALA A 302 3.71 18.05 15.32
N TRP A 303 4.78 17.48 14.72
CA TRP A 303 6.15 17.71 15.22
C TRP A 303 6.57 19.19 15.15
N PRO A 304 6.42 19.90 14.00
CA PRO A 304 6.72 21.34 13.94
C PRO A 304 5.94 22.13 14.98
N ALA A 305 4.64 21.89 15.14
CA ALA A 305 3.79 22.59 16.10
C ALA A 305 4.29 22.41 17.54
N ASN A 306 4.61 21.19 17.95
CA ASN A 306 5.14 20.89 19.29
C ASN A 306 6.52 21.52 19.51
N ARG A 307 7.42 21.44 18.52
CA ARG A 307 8.76 22.05 18.60
C ARG A 307 8.69 23.58 18.71
N GLN A 308 7.82 24.19 17.90
CA GLN A 308 7.58 25.63 17.91
C GLN A 308 6.97 26.09 19.23
N GLY A 309 6.00 25.36 19.79
CA GLY A 309 5.41 25.66 21.11
C GLY A 309 6.46 25.72 22.22
N ARG A 310 7.35 24.74 22.27
CA ARG A 310 8.49 24.74 23.20
C ARG A 310 9.45 25.91 22.98
N LEU A 311 9.75 26.22 21.72
CA LEU A 311 10.66 27.30 21.35
C LEU A 311 10.08 28.67 21.69
N VAL A 312 8.80 28.90 21.44
CA VAL A 312 8.12 30.14 21.80
C VAL A 312 8.15 30.36 23.31
N ALA A 313 7.88 29.32 24.11
CA ALA A 313 8.00 29.42 25.58
C ALA A 313 9.43 29.77 26.04
N ASP A 314 10.45 29.15 25.43
CA ASP A 314 11.86 29.47 25.71
C ASP A 314 12.15 30.97 25.34
N ASN A 315 11.64 31.49 24.20
CA ASN A 315 11.84 32.87 23.76
C ASN A 315 11.07 33.89 24.62
N ILE A 316 9.85 33.57 25.04
CA ILE A 316 9.09 34.40 26.01
C ILE A 316 9.86 34.52 27.32
N SER A 317 10.62 33.47 27.71
CA SER A 317 11.45 33.48 28.92
C SER A 317 12.86 34.07 28.69
N GLY A 318 13.15 34.68 27.52
CA GLY A 318 14.37 35.43 27.25
C GLY A 318 15.56 34.60 26.72
N LYS A 319 15.33 33.34 26.20
CA LYS A 319 16.44 32.44 25.78
C LYS A 319 16.95 32.68 24.33
N GLU A 320 16.26 33.38 23.50
CA GLU A 320 16.64 33.67 22.10
C GLU A 320 16.96 32.42 21.24
N VAL A 321 16.05 31.45 21.27
CA VAL A 321 16.18 30.21 20.50
C VAL A 321 15.60 30.38 19.11
N LYS A 322 16.40 30.10 18.08
CA LYS A 322 15.98 30.18 16.67
C LYS A 322 15.31 28.90 16.18
N TYR A 323 14.23 29.04 15.41
CA TYR A 323 13.64 27.95 14.65
C TYR A 323 14.43 27.73 13.35
N LYS A 324 15.06 26.55 13.24
CA LYS A 324 15.94 26.24 12.10
C LYS A 324 15.19 25.76 10.83
N GLY A 325 13.88 25.85 10.82
CA GLY A 325 13.04 25.33 9.74
C GLY A 325 12.73 23.83 9.88
N THR A 326 11.93 23.34 8.94
CA THR A 326 11.45 21.95 8.95
C THR A 326 11.73 21.24 7.64
N LEU A 327 11.86 19.90 7.70
CA LEU A 327 12.00 18.99 6.55
C LEU A 327 10.65 18.53 5.99
N GLY A 328 9.58 18.62 6.79
CA GLY A 328 8.30 18.02 6.44
C GLY A 328 8.32 16.50 6.47
N SER A 329 9.15 15.88 7.32
CA SER A 329 9.18 14.44 7.48
C SER A 329 7.80 13.92 7.91
N SER A 330 7.30 12.94 7.19
CA SER A 330 5.95 12.41 7.36
C SER A 330 5.90 10.91 7.10
N VAL A 331 4.95 10.25 7.72
CA VAL A 331 4.67 8.83 7.55
C VAL A 331 3.17 8.61 7.58
N ALA A 332 2.69 7.67 6.76
CA ALA A 332 1.31 7.17 6.79
C ALA A 332 1.30 5.66 6.65
N LYS A 333 0.32 5.02 7.25
CA LYS A 333 -0.07 3.65 6.99
C LYS A 333 -1.16 3.66 5.91
N VAL A 334 -1.04 2.79 4.92
CA VAL A 334 -2.06 2.55 3.90
C VAL A 334 -2.22 1.04 3.77
N PHE A 335 -3.20 0.47 4.43
CA PHE A 335 -3.35 -0.97 4.65
C PHE A 335 -2.06 -1.58 5.23
N ASP A 336 -1.42 -2.50 4.52
CA ASP A 336 -0.17 -3.13 4.95
C ASP A 336 1.07 -2.28 4.63
N TYR A 337 0.93 -1.23 3.82
CA TYR A 337 2.07 -0.43 3.41
C TYR A 337 2.31 0.76 4.33
N THR A 338 3.59 1.01 4.56
CA THR A 338 4.12 2.24 5.17
C THR A 338 4.63 3.14 4.06
N VAL A 339 4.21 4.40 4.09
CA VAL A 339 4.62 5.45 3.16
C VAL A 339 5.30 6.55 3.95
N ALA A 340 6.56 6.82 3.68
CA ALA A 340 7.31 7.87 4.40
C ALA A 340 8.08 8.77 3.46
N SER A 341 8.25 10.04 3.84
CA SER A 341 9.03 11.02 3.07
C SER A 341 9.68 12.05 3.97
N THR A 342 10.77 12.66 3.48
CA THR A 342 11.47 13.76 4.14
C THR A 342 12.12 14.68 3.11
N GLY A 343 12.22 15.97 3.42
CA GLY A 343 12.83 16.98 2.53
C GLY A 343 11.96 17.30 1.32
N ASN A 344 12.60 17.62 0.20
CA ASN A 344 11.93 18.10 -1.00
C ASN A 344 11.70 16.97 -2.00
N SER A 345 10.53 16.97 -2.64
CA SER A 345 10.20 16.12 -3.77
C SER A 345 10.77 16.68 -5.08
N GLU A 346 10.83 15.85 -6.10
CA GLU A 346 11.26 16.25 -7.46
C GLU A 346 10.40 17.38 -8.03
N LYS A 347 9.08 17.34 -7.78
CA LYS A 347 8.16 18.44 -8.14
C LYS A 347 8.58 19.79 -7.55
N THR A 348 9.02 19.78 -6.29
CA THR A 348 9.49 20.99 -5.61
C THR A 348 10.80 21.49 -6.20
N LEU A 349 11.77 20.59 -6.47
CA LEU A 349 13.06 20.96 -7.04
C LEU A 349 12.89 21.51 -8.48
N LYS A 350 12.06 20.87 -9.31
CA LYS A 350 11.71 21.35 -10.66
C LYS A 350 11.10 22.75 -10.62
N ARG A 351 10.12 22.99 -9.75
CA ARG A 351 9.48 24.30 -9.59
C ARG A 351 10.46 25.39 -9.19
N LEU A 352 11.49 25.03 -8.39
CA LEU A 352 12.52 25.97 -7.93
C LEU A 352 13.69 26.10 -8.90
N GLY A 353 13.74 25.31 -9.97
CA GLY A 353 14.83 25.29 -10.93
C GLY A 353 16.16 24.79 -10.33
N LEU A 354 16.11 23.96 -9.30
CA LEU A 354 17.29 23.38 -8.67
C LEU A 354 17.77 22.17 -9.44
N GLU A 355 19.10 22.10 -9.73
CA GLU A 355 19.70 20.94 -10.34
C GLU A 355 19.72 19.78 -9.35
N TYR A 356 19.30 18.61 -9.77
CA TYR A 356 19.26 17.41 -8.94
C TYR A 356 19.48 16.14 -9.76
N LYS A 357 19.82 15.05 -9.06
CA LYS A 357 19.72 13.66 -9.52
C LYS A 357 18.78 12.90 -8.60
N ALA A 358 18.07 11.95 -9.21
CA ALA A 358 17.23 10.98 -8.50
C ALA A 358 17.87 9.60 -8.62
N ILE A 359 17.77 8.82 -7.55
CA ILE A 359 18.09 7.39 -7.54
C ILE A 359 16.96 6.59 -6.92
N HIS A 360 16.76 5.39 -7.44
CA HIS A 360 15.80 4.41 -6.94
C HIS A 360 16.52 3.12 -6.54
N ILE A 361 16.20 2.59 -5.36
CA ILE A 361 16.66 1.28 -4.92
C ILE A 361 15.48 0.45 -4.40
N HIS A 362 15.57 -0.87 -4.53
CA HIS A 362 14.54 -1.81 -4.07
C HIS A 362 15.15 -2.91 -3.15
N PRO A 363 15.67 -2.56 -1.97
CA PRO A 363 16.21 -3.53 -1.02
C PRO A 363 15.10 -4.32 -0.32
N GLY A 364 15.47 -5.40 0.38
CA GLY A 364 14.60 -6.02 1.38
C GLY A 364 14.55 -5.21 2.67
N SER A 365 13.48 -5.39 3.45
CA SER A 365 13.33 -4.78 4.77
C SER A 365 14.42 -5.22 5.75
N HIS A 366 14.84 -6.47 5.63
CA HIS A 366 15.93 -7.10 6.36
C HIS A 366 16.62 -8.19 5.51
N ALA A 367 17.53 -8.96 6.10
CA ALA A 367 18.26 -10.02 5.42
C ALA A 367 17.33 -11.07 4.81
N GLY A 368 17.43 -11.29 3.48
CA GLY A 368 16.49 -12.14 2.72
C GLY A 368 16.53 -13.63 3.10
N TYR A 369 17.57 -14.09 3.80
CA TYR A 369 17.62 -15.46 4.34
C TYR A 369 16.85 -15.61 5.67
N TYR A 370 16.43 -14.51 6.29
CA TYR A 370 15.56 -14.52 7.46
C TYR A 370 14.11 -14.37 7.00
N PRO A 371 13.16 -15.19 7.52
CA PRO A 371 11.76 -15.16 7.08
C PRO A 371 11.10 -13.82 7.29
N GLY A 372 10.20 -13.43 6.36
CA GLY A 372 9.40 -12.22 6.46
C GLY A 372 10.06 -10.97 5.87
N ALA A 373 11.11 -11.11 5.07
CA ALA A 373 11.68 -10.00 4.34
C ALA A 373 10.75 -9.54 3.21
N PHE A 374 10.37 -8.26 3.21
CA PHE A 374 9.56 -7.64 2.17
C PHE A 374 10.38 -6.61 1.39
N PRO A 375 10.15 -6.49 0.07
CA PRO A 375 10.81 -5.45 -0.72
C PRO A 375 10.31 -4.06 -0.31
N ILE A 376 11.24 -3.09 -0.27
CA ILE A 376 10.94 -1.67 -0.06
C ILE A 376 11.40 -0.91 -1.30
N ALA A 377 10.62 0.07 -1.76
CA ALA A 377 11.05 1.04 -2.75
C ALA A 377 11.52 2.30 -2.04
N TYR A 378 12.73 2.76 -2.34
CA TYR A 378 13.26 4.05 -1.90
C TYR A 378 13.68 4.90 -3.08
N LYS A 379 13.38 6.19 -2.98
CA LYS A 379 13.89 7.25 -3.85
C LYS A 379 14.68 8.26 -3.02
N MET A 380 15.84 8.71 -3.52
CA MET A 380 16.58 9.82 -2.92
C MET A 380 16.93 10.86 -3.99
N LEU A 381 16.88 12.13 -3.59
CA LEU A 381 17.15 13.29 -4.43
C LEU A 381 18.35 14.05 -3.85
N PHE A 382 19.32 14.39 -4.69
CA PHE A 382 20.54 15.07 -4.25
C PHE A 382 21.11 15.98 -5.32
N ASN A 383 21.97 16.91 -4.91
CA ASN A 383 22.73 17.76 -5.80
C ASN A 383 23.92 16.97 -6.40
N PRO A 384 23.98 16.78 -7.73
CA PRO A 384 25.06 15.97 -8.36
C PRO A 384 26.44 16.56 -8.27
N LYS A 385 26.58 17.86 -7.92
CA LYS A 385 27.87 18.56 -7.82
C LYS A 385 28.41 18.62 -6.39
N THR A 386 27.49 18.78 -5.41
CA THR A 386 27.88 19.02 -4.02
C THR A 386 27.60 17.83 -3.11
N GLY A 387 26.85 16.83 -3.55
CA GLY A 387 26.41 15.70 -2.74
C GLY A 387 25.33 16.05 -1.70
N GLU A 388 24.84 17.30 -1.67
CA GLU A 388 23.80 17.74 -0.71
C GLU A 388 22.50 16.95 -0.93
N ILE A 389 21.96 16.34 0.13
CA ILE A 389 20.73 15.56 0.10
C ILE A 389 19.54 16.49 0.15
N TYR A 390 18.68 16.44 -0.85
CA TYR A 390 17.48 17.26 -0.93
C TYR A 390 16.24 16.63 -0.32
N GLY A 391 16.14 15.31 -0.41
CA GLY A 391 15.02 14.56 0.17
C GLY A 391 15.03 13.09 -0.16
N ALA A 392 14.14 12.35 0.49
CA ALA A 392 13.94 10.93 0.25
C ALA A 392 12.50 10.51 0.46
N GLN A 393 12.09 9.44 -0.20
CA GLN A 393 10.76 8.83 -0.14
C GLN A 393 10.93 7.32 -0.02
N GLY A 394 10.03 6.68 0.70
CA GLY A 394 10.02 5.23 0.88
C GLY A 394 8.61 4.67 0.90
N VAL A 395 8.42 3.48 0.29
CA VAL A 395 7.15 2.74 0.27
C VAL A 395 7.44 1.25 0.42
N GLY A 396 6.77 0.58 1.35
CA GLY A 396 6.92 -0.85 1.60
C GLY A 396 6.18 -1.29 2.86
N MET A 397 6.31 -2.55 3.23
CA MET A 397 5.55 -3.11 4.37
C MET A 397 6.24 -2.90 5.72
N ASP A 398 7.57 -2.96 5.79
CA ASP A 398 8.30 -2.94 7.06
C ASP A 398 9.60 -2.14 6.97
N GLY A 399 9.93 -1.39 8.04
CA GLY A 399 11.19 -0.68 8.21
C GLY A 399 11.42 0.51 7.28
N VAL A 400 10.37 1.03 6.65
CA VAL A 400 10.43 2.17 5.70
C VAL A 400 10.79 3.45 6.42
N GLU A 401 10.05 3.81 7.48
CA GLU A 401 10.20 5.05 8.25
C GLU A 401 11.57 5.14 8.92
N LYS A 402 12.12 4.01 9.38
CA LYS A 402 13.44 3.94 10.00
C LYS A 402 14.52 4.56 9.10
N ARG A 403 14.52 4.24 7.80
CA ARG A 403 15.52 4.74 6.85
C ARG A 403 15.27 6.19 6.46
N ILE A 404 14.02 6.57 6.35
CA ILE A 404 13.65 7.97 6.13
C ILE A 404 14.05 8.84 7.32
N ASP A 405 13.93 8.37 8.56
CA ASP A 405 14.41 9.07 9.76
C ASP A 405 15.93 9.21 9.79
N ILE A 406 16.68 8.19 9.34
CA ILE A 406 18.14 8.29 9.20
C ILE A 406 18.50 9.36 8.16
N ILE A 407 17.86 9.37 7.00
CA ILE A 407 18.08 10.40 5.97
C ILE A 407 17.69 11.80 6.48
N ALA A 408 16.56 11.93 7.17
CA ALA A 408 16.15 13.19 7.78
C ALA A 408 17.20 13.70 8.79
N THR A 409 17.77 12.79 9.56
CA THR A 409 18.86 13.09 10.51
C THR A 409 20.14 13.51 9.78
N ALA A 410 20.51 12.80 8.71
CA ALA A 410 21.64 13.13 7.85
C ALA A 410 21.50 14.54 7.25
N ILE A 411 20.34 14.86 6.67
CA ILE A 411 20.05 16.22 6.13
C ILE A 411 20.18 17.28 7.25
N LYS A 412 19.61 17.05 8.43
CA LYS A 412 19.72 17.98 9.58
C LYS A 412 21.15 18.11 10.09
N GLY A 413 21.95 17.06 10.02
CA GLY A 413 23.36 17.04 10.37
C GLY A 413 24.27 17.70 9.33
N GLY A 414 23.77 17.96 8.12
CA GLY A 414 24.56 18.51 7.01
C GLY A 414 25.43 17.44 6.34
N LEU A 415 25.09 16.16 6.52
CA LEU A 415 25.76 15.04 5.84
C LEU A 415 25.38 15.06 4.35
N LYS A 416 26.30 14.60 3.53
CA LYS A 416 26.15 14.45 2.08
C LYS A 416 25.93 13.00 1.71
N VAL A 417 25.69 12.74 0.41
CA VAL A 417 25.44 11.37 -0.07
C VAL A 417 26.62 10.44 0.15
N GLU A 418 27.86 10.96 0.03
CA GLU A 418 29.06 10.19 0.31
C GLU A 418 29.18 9.75 1.78
N ASP A 419 28.72 10.58 2.73
CA ASP A 419 28.74 10.27 4.16
C ASP A 419 27.77 9.14 4.54
N LEU A 420 26.73 8.90 3.71
CA LEU A 420 25.76 7.83 3.94
C LEU A 420 26.39 6.43 3.85
N GLN A 421 27.53 6.30 3.16
CA GLN A 421 28.28 5.05 3.06
C GLN A 421 28.80 4.60 4.43
N ASP A 422 29.11 5.56 5.30
CA ASP A 422 29.72 5.35 6.62
C ASP A 422 28.69 5.35 7.77
N VAL A 423 27.39 5.45 7.46
CA VAL A 423 26.33 5.34 8.48
C VAL A 423 26.33 3.92 9.05
N GLU A 424 26.71 3.79 10.32
CA GLU A 424 26.70 2.53 11.04
C GLU A 424 25.30 2.27 11.63
N ALA A 425 24.44 1.57 10.88
CA ALA A 425 23.11 1.21 11.32
C ALA A 425 23.13 -0.12 12.12
N CYS A 426 22.26 -0.25 13.14
CA CYS A 426 22.13 -1.48 13.90
C CYS A 426 21.77 -2.65 12.99
N TYR A 427 22.50 -3.76 13.09
CA TYR A 427 22.29 -4.96 12.29
C TYR A 427 22.08 -6.21 13.14
N ALA A 428 21.03 -6.90 12.82
CA ALA A 428 20.83 -8.34 13.04
C ALA A 428 19.82 -8.82 11.98
N PRO A 429 19.86 -10.11 11.57
CA PRO A 429 19.04 -10.62 10.46
C PRO A 429 17.55 -10.24 10.50
N PRO A 430 16.85 -10.23 11.65
CA PRO A 430 15.43 -9.86 11.72
C PRO A 430 15.15 -8.36 11.50
N TYR A 431 16.15 -7.48 11.59
CA TYR A 431 15.96 -6.03 11.64
C TYR A 431 16.54 -5.29 10.44
N ASN A 432 17.56 -5.89 9.79
CA ASN A 432 18.29 -5.20 8.74
C ASN A 432 19.10 -6.17 7.86
N SER A 433 19.78 -5.63 6.86
CA SER A 433 20.86 -6.28 6.13
C SER A 433 22.22 -5.70 6.61
N ALA A 434 23.30 -6.44 6.44
CA ALA A 434 24.64 -5.96 6.82
C ALA A 434 25.03 -4.65 6.09
N LYS A 435 24.51 -4.46 4.86
CA LYS A 435 24.51 -3.17 4.16
C LYS A 435 23.09 -2.61 4.26
N ASP A 436 22.89 -1.59 5.11
CA ASP A 436 21.58 -0.93 5.23
C ASP A 436 21.18 -0.27 3.91
N PRO A 437 19.91 -0.18 3.57
CA PRO A 437 19.42 0.61 2.43
C PRO A 437 19.98 2.04 2.36
N VAL A 438 20.26 2.69 3.50
CA VAL A 438 20.90 4.01 3.55
C VAL A 438 22.32 3.96 2.98
N ASN A 439 23.11 2.95 3.35
CA ASN A 439 24.44 2.76 2.76
C ASN A 439 24.35 2.48 1.24
N MET A 440 23.37 1.68 0.82
CA MET A 440 23.17 1.39 -0.62
C MET A 440 22.83 2.67 -1.40
N MET A 441 22.01 3.58 -0.84
CA MET A 441 21.75 4.89 -1.45
C MET A 441 23.03 5.73 -1.55
N GLY A 442 23.85 5.73 -0.50
CA GLY A 442 25.14 6.41 -0.49
C GLY A 442 26.09 5.88 -1.57
N TYR A 443 26.25 4.54 -1.66
CA TYR A 443 27.09 3.92 -2.70
C TYR A 443 26.61 4.27 -4.11
N TYR A 444 25.30 4.18 -4.37
CA TYR A 444 24.77 4.45 -5.69
C TYR A 444 24.93 5.92 -6.08
N ALA A 445 24.62 6.84 -5.18
CA ALA A 445 24.78 8.28 -5.43
C ALA A 445 26.25 8.65 -5.69
N SER A 446 27.18 8.11 -4.89
CA SER A 446 28.63 8.33 -5.09
C SER A 446 29.12 7.80 -6.44
N ASN A 447 28.68 6.60 -6.86
CA ASN A 447 29.03 6.06 -8.19
C ASN A 447 28.56 6.97 -9.34
N ILE A 448 27.45 7.69 -9.18
CA ILE A 448 26.99 8.67 -10.16
C ILE A 448 27.86 9.93 -10.15
N MET A 449 28.21 10.44 -8.95
CA MET A 449 29.04 11.63 -8.77
C MET A 449 30.47 11.42 -9.29
N ASP A 450 31.02 10.23 -9.06
CA ASP A 450 32.36 9.83 -9.53
C ASP A 450 32.40 9.53 -11.04
N GLY A 451 31.23 9.51 -11.70
CA GLY A 451 31.09 9.20 -13.13
C GLY A 451 31.24 7.72 -13.45
N ASP A 452 31.18 6.84 -12.44
CA ASP A 452 31.26 5.40 -12.58
C ASP A 452 30.04 4.82 -13.33
N VAL A 453 28.90 5.48 -13.23
CA VAL A 453 27.67 5.10 -13.93
C VAL A 453 26.90 6.34 -14.40
N LYS A 454 26.42 6.29 -15.63
CA LYS A 454 25.42 7.23 -16.16
C LYS A 454 24.03 6.63 -15.98
N THR A 455 23.04 7.45 -15.61
CA THR A 455 21.66 6.99 -15.40
C THR A 455 20.65 7.81 -16.17
N ILE A 456 19.55 7.16 -16.58
CA ILE A 456 18.32 7.81 -17.04
C ILE A 456 17.14 7.37 -16.18
N GLN A 457 16.12 8.21 -16.12
CA GLN A 457 14.90 7.95 -15.33
C GLN A 457 13.84 7.23 -16.19
N TRP A 458 12.89 6.58 -15.52
CA TRP A 458 11.78 5.84 -16.15
C TRP A 458 11.02 6.66 -17.20
N ASN A 459 10.83 7.96 -16.98
CA ASN A 459 10.10 8.88 -17.87
C ASN A 459 10.92 9.32 -19.11
N GLU A 460 12.21 9.03 -19.16
CA GLU A 460 13.06 9.28 -20.30
C GLU A 460 13.11 8.09 -21.27
N VAL A 461 12.70 6.88 -20.81
CA VAL A 461 12.83 5.63 -21.54
C VAL A 461 12.05 5.65 -22.87
N ASP A 462 10.83 6.17 -22.88
CA ASP A 462 10.01 6.22 -24.11
C ASP A 462 10.54 7.20 -25.16
N ASN A 463 11.44 8.09 -24.75
CA ASN A 463 12.06 9.08 -25.65
C ASN A 463 13.41 8.61 -26.20
N ILE A 464 13.81 7.35 -25.94
CA ILE A 464 15.04 6.78 -26.48
C ILE A 464 14.90 6.62 -28.00
N ASN A 465 15.82 7.23 -28.75
CA ASN A 465 15.91 7.04 -30.20
C ASN A 465 16.57 5.70 -30.53
N LEU A 466 15.81 4.74 -31.03
CA LEU A 466 16.30 3.38 -31.36
C LEU A 466 17.18 3.32 -32.60
N GLU A 467 17.27 4.37 -33.42
CA GLU A 467 18.16 4.42 -34.57
C GLU A 467 19.63 4.47 -34.14
N ASP A 468 19.93 5.23 -33.08
CA ASP A 468 21.28 5.45 -32.52
C ASP A 468 21.50 4.81 -31.16
N SER A 469 20.55 4.01 -30.68
CA SER A 469 20.57 3.44 -29.33
C SER A 469 20.05 2.00 -29.29
N ILE A 470 20.41 1.28 -28.24
CA ILE A 470 19.95 -0.08 -27.92
C ILE A 470 19.46 -0.08 -26.48
N ILE A 471 18.29 -0.67 -26.23
CA ILE A 471 17.82 -1.00 -24.89
C ILE A 471 18.20 -2.46 -24.62
N LEU A 472 19.03 -2.70 -23.60
CA LEU A 472 19.57 -4.00 -23.24
C LEU A 472 18.99 -4.47 -21.92
N ASP A 473 18.18 -5.53 -21.93
CA ASP A 473 17.69 -6.19 -20.72
C ASP A 473 18.66 -7.32 -20.31
N VAL A 474 19.24 -7.21 -19.11
CA VAL A 474 20.21 -8.18 -18.60
C VAL A 474 19.61 -9.17 -17.60
N ARG A 475 18.29 -9.31 -17.57
CA ARG A 475 17.60 -10.34 -16.80
C ARG A 475 17.70 -11.71 -17.44
N GLU A 476 17.45 -12.75 -16.64
CA GLU A 476 17.29 -14.11 -17.19
C GLU A 476 16.02 -14.18 -18.07
N GLU A 477 16.02 -15.04 -19.07
CA GLU A 477 14.91 -15.17 -20.04
C GLU A 477 13.55 -15.39 -19.37
N MET A 478 13.53 -16.19 -18.30
CA MET A 478 12.30 -16.44 -17.54
C MET A 478 11.71 -15.18 -16.87
N GLU A 479 12.55 -14.20 -16.50
CA GLU A 479 12.08 -12.97 -15.90
C GLU A 479 11.36 -12.04 -16.88
N LEU A 480 11.59 -12.22 -18.19
CA LEU A 480 10.95 -11.41 -19.23
C LEU A 480 9.43 -11.63 -19.29
N MET A 481 8.96 -12.78 -18.82
CA MET A 481 7.53 -13.11 -18.73
C MET A 481 6.76 -12.16 -17.81
N THR A 482 7.44 -11.48 -16.90
CA THR A 482 6.81 -10.47 -16.00
C THR A 482 6.57 -9.12 -16.67
N GLY A 483 6.96 -8.98 -17.95
CA GLY A 483 6.93 -7.77 -18.74
C GLY A 483 8.32 -7.23 -19.03
N THR A 484 8.47 -6.49 -20.12
CA THR A 484 9.74 -5.93 -20.62
C THR A 484 9.55 -4.47 -21.01
N ILE A 485 10.66 -3.74 -21.13
CA ILE A 485 10.64 -2.44 -21.81
C ILE A 485 10.51 -2.72 -23.33
N PRO A 486 9.58 -2.06 -24.05
CA PRO A 486 9.39 -2.27 -25.48
C PRO A 486 10.69 -2.13 -26.27
N ASN A 487 10.88 -2.97 -27.26
CA ASN A 487 12.06 -2.99 -28.13
C ASN A 487 13.41 -3.29 -27.45
N SER A 488 13.39 -3.79 -26.21
CA SER A 488 14.61 -4.26 -25.57
C SER A 488 15.09 -5.59 -26.18
N ILE A 489 16.41 -5.72 -26.31
CA ILE A 489 17.07 -7.01 -26.60
C ILE A 489 17.53 -7.63 -25.30
N ASN A 490 17.57 -8.97 -25.22
CA ASN A 490 17.96 -9.66 -24.01
C ASN A 490 19.33 -10.33 -24.16
N ILE A 491 20.23 -9.99 -23.26
CA ILE A 491 21.49 -10.73 -23.00
C ILE A 491 21.64 -10.84 -21.50
N PRO A 492 21.38 -12.00 -20.89
CA PRO A 492 21.53 -12.20 -19.45
C PRO A 492 22.91 -11.77 -18.94
N LEU A 493 22.96 -11.17 -17.74
CA LEU A 493 24.20 -10.62 -17.17
C LEU A 493 25.34 -11.66 -17.15
N GLY A 494 25.00 -12.93 -16.86
CA GLY A 494 25.97 -14.04 -16.85
C GLY A 494 26.62 -14.32 -18.20
N GLN A 495 25.93 -14.00 -19.30
CA GLN A 495 26.39 -14.22 -20.69
C GLN A 495 26.99 -12.95 -21.32
N LEU A 496 26.83 -11.77 -20.68
CA LEU A 496 27.18 -10.49 -21.30
C LEU A 496 28.64 -10.40 -21.73
N ARG A 497 29.56 -10.95 -20.92
CA ARG A 497 31.01 -10.92 -21.22
C ARG A 497 31.40 -11.71 -22.45
N ASP A 498 30.62 -12.74 -22.77
CA ASP A 498 30.85 -13.59 -23.95
C ASP A 498 30.09 -13.12 -25.19
N ARG A 499 29.17 -12.15 -25.04
CA ARG A 499 28.25 -11.72 -26.11
C ARG A 499 28.20 -10.22 -26.35
N PHE A 500 29.02 -9.41 -25.66
CA PHE A 500 28.98 -7.95 -25.86
C PHE A 500 29.43 -7.49 -27.23
N ASP A 501 30.15 -8.32 -27.99
CA ASP A 501 30.52 -8.10 -29.40
C ASP A 501 29.30 -8.07 -30.35
N GLN A 502 28.16 -8.61 -29.90
CA GLN A 502 26.89 -8.50 -30.62
C GLN A 502 26.25 -7.10 -30.48
N LEU A 503 26.79 -6.24 -29.63
CA LEU A 503 26.33 -4.87 -29.43
C LEU A 503 27.14 -3.91 -30.29
N ASP A 504 26.47 -3.00 -30.99
CA ASP A 504 27.11 -1.98 -31.80
C ASP A 504 27.71 -0.89 -30.91
N LYS A 505 29.06 -0.76 -30.95
CA LYS A 505 29.80 0.25 -30.16
C LYS A 505 29.52 1.70 -30.58
N SER A 506 28.99 1.94 -31.76
CA SER A 506 28.63 3.28 -32.23
C SER A 506 27.31 3.77 -31.59
N LYS A 507 26.53 2.87 -31.00
CA LYS A 507 25.23 3.15 -30.39
C LYS A 507 25.36 3.34 -28.88
N LYS A 508 24.48 4.15 -28.32
CA LYS A 508 24.28 4.24 -26.85
C LYS A 508 23.56 3.00 -26.35
N ILE A 509 24.00 2.44 -25.23
CA ILE A 509 23.41 1.25 -24.63
C ILE A 509 22.68 1.63 -23.35
N TYR A 510 21.36 1.54 -23.36
CA TYR A 510 20.50 1.74 -22.18
C TYR A 510 20.22 0.39 -21.52
N VAL A 511 20.83 0.15 -20.38
CA VAL A 511 20.78 -1.14 -19.70
C VAL A 511 19.68 -1.17 -18.67
N THR A 512 18.89 -2.22 -18.67
CA THR A 512 17.87 -2.47 -17.67
C THR A 512 18.01 -3.84 -17.03
N CYS A 513 17.49 -3.98 -15.82
CA CYS A 513 17.23 -5.26 -15.15
C CYS A 513 15.98 -5.11 -14.28
N GLN A 514 15.69 -6.04 -13.37
CA GLN A 514 14.47 -5.97 -12.55
C GLN A 514 14.39 -4.68 -11.68
N VAL A 515 15.51 -4.29 -11.00
CA VAL A 515 15.51 -3.22 -9.99
C VAL A 515 16.71 -2.25 -10.08
N GLY A 516 17.56 -2.34 -11.11
CA GLY A 516 18.70 -1.43 -11.35
C GLY A 516 20.09 -1.99 -11.00
N LEU A 517 20.25 -2.92 -10.03
CA LEU A 517 21.57 -3.39 -9.58
C LEU A 517 22.33 -4.19 -10.67
N ARG A 518 21.71 -5.18 -11.31
CA ARG A 518 22.34 -5.94 -12.42
C ARG A 518 22.61 -5.04 -13.61
N GLY A 519 21.73 -4.04 -13.84
CA GLY A 519 21.92 -3.01 -14.86
C GLY A 519 23.16 -2.16 -14.59
N TYR A 520 23.40 -1.76 -13.35
CA TYR A 520 24.64 -1.09 -12.93
C TYR A 520 25.87 -1.95 -13.22
N ILE A 521 25.89 -3.23 -12.82
CA ILE A 521 27.01 -4.15 -13.07
C ILE A 521 27.26 -4.27 -14.58
N ALA A 522 26.21 -4.45 -15.39
CA ALA A 522 26.33 -4.53 -16.84
C ALA A 522 26.86 -3.22 -17.47
N SER A 523 26.38 -2.07 -17.01
CA SER A 523 26.89 -0.77 -17.45
C SER A 523 28.38 -0.60 -17.13
N ARG A 524 28.85 -1.09 -15.98
CA ARG A 524 30.31 -1.10 -15.65
C ARG A 524 31.11 -2.00 -16.57
N ILE A 525 30.59 -3.20 -16.90
CA ILE A 525 31.23 -4.10 -17.87
C ILE A 525 31.33 -3.40 -19.23
N LEU A 526 30.25 -2.86 -19.73
CA LEU A 526 30.18 -2.21 -21.05
C LEU A 526 31.08 -0.98 -21.14
N SER A 527 31.03 -0.08 -20.13
CA SER A 527 31.83 1.15 -20.11
C SER A 527 33.33 0.86 -20.10
N GLN A 528 33.79 -0.17 -19.34
CA GLN A 528 35.20 -0.59 -19.33
C GLN A 528 35.63 -1.22 -20.64
N HIS A 529 34.68 -1.67 -21.49
CA HIS A 529 34.97 -2.16 -22.87
C HIS A 529 34.72 -1.08 -23.93
N GLY A 530 34.56 0.18 -23.56
CA GLY A 530 34.46 1.33 -24.45
C GLY A 530 33.08 1.56 -25.08
N TYR A 531 32.01 1.01 -24.50
CA TYR A 531 30.62 1.33 -24.86
C TYR A 531 30.13 2.56 -24.10
N ASP A 532 29.32 3.39 -24.74
CA ASP A 532 28.60 4.47 -24.04
C ASP A 532 27.32 3.92 -23.43
N SER A 533 27.37 3.57 -22.15
CA SER A 533 26.31 2.86 -21.45
C SER A 533 25.65 3.67 -20.35
N PHE A 534 24.34 3.48 -20.20
CA PHE A 534 23.46 4.15 -19.22
C PHE A 534 22.64 3.09 -18.48
N ASN A 535 22.55 3.16 -17.17
CA ASN A 535 21.65 2.32 -16.38
C ASN A 535 20.27 2.98 -16.29
N ILE A 536 19.20 2.24 -16.63
CA ILE A 536 17.82 2.67 -16.41
C ILE A 536 17.54 2.53 -14.91
N ASP A 537 17.43 3.67 -14.24
CA ASP A 537 17.28 3.76 -12.78
C ASP A 537 15.96 3.12 -12.31
N GLY A 538 15.99 2.33 -11.23
CA GLY A 538 14.85 1.55 -10.74
C GLY A 538 14.43 0.36 -11.61
N GLY A 539 15.03 0.20 -12.79
CA GLY A 539 14.84 -0.93 -13.72
C GLY A 539 13.41 -1.09 -14.25
N VAL A 540 13.15 -2.30 -14.79
CA VAL A 540 11.84 -2.67 -15.35
C VAL A 540 10.71 -2.52 -14.32
N LYS A 541 10.98 -2.82 -13.03
CA LYS A 541 9.98 -2.74 -11.97
C LYS A 541 9.41 -1.33 -11.85
N THR A 542 10.24 -0.31 -11.73
CA THR A 542 9.79 1.08 -11.62
C THR A 542 9.09 1.54 -12.90
N TYR A 543 9.66 1.24 -14.06
CA TYR A 543 9.08 1.61 -15.36
C TYR A 543 7.66 1.01 -15.53
N LEU A 544 7.49 -0.30 -15.38
CA LEU A 544 6.20 -0.97 -15.57
C LEU A 544 5.18 -0.59 -14.50
N GLN A 545 5.62 -0.37 -13.26
CA GLN A 545 4.74 0.07 -12.16
C GLN A 545 4.01 1.37 -12.52
N VAL A 546 4.77 2.36 -13.01
CA VAL A 546 4.20 3.66 -13.38
C VAL A 546 3.35 3.55 -14.65
N LYS A 547 3.82 2.79 -15.65
CA LYS A 547 3.07 2.60 -16.90
C LYS A 547 1.70 2.00 -16.65
N ARG A 548 1.62 0.91 -15.90
CA ARG A 548 0.33 0.28 -15.53
C ARG A 548 -0.59 1.24 -14.79
N ALA A 549 -0.04 2.03 -13.85
CA ALA A 549 -0.82 3.02 -13.14
C ALA A 549 -1.37 4.12 -14.07
N LEU A 550 -0.59 4.54 -15.07
CA LEU A 550 -1.03 5.56 -16.05
C LEU A 550 -1.98 4.99 -17.11
N GLU A 551 -1.82 3.73 -17.52
CA GLU A 551 -2.68 3.05 -18.51
C GLU A 551 -4.05 2.73 -17.95
N SER A 552 -4.17 2.26 -16.73
CA SER A 552 -5.45 2.01 -16.06
C SER A 552 -6.35 3.25 -16.03
N TYR A 553 -5.76 4.47 -16.03
CA TYR A 553 -6.52 5.72 -16.15
C TYR A 553 -7.04 5.99 -17.57
N ASN A 554 -6.32 5.54 -18.60
CA ASN A 554 -6.69 5.78 -20.01
C ASN A 554 -7.72 4.77 -20.49
N GLU A 555 -7.63 3.51 -20.06
CA GLU A 555 -8.62 2.47 -20.40
C GLU A 555 -9.98 2.74 -19.77
N ASP A 556 -10.02 3.18 -18.52
CA ASP A 556 -11.26 3.62 -17.86
C ASP A 556 -11.94 4.79 -18.61
N ASN A 557 -11.18 5.64 -19.29
CA ASN A 557 -11.74 6.71 -20.10
C ASN A 557 -12.16 6.26 -21.51
N ASN A 558 -11.49 5.27 -22.11
CA ASN A 558 -11.81 4.77 -23.46
C ASN A 558 -12.95 3.73 -23.45
N VAL A 559 -13.01 2.85 -22.46
CA VAL A 559 -14.11 1.87 -22.31
C VAL A 559 -15.44 2.55 -22.00
N LYS A 560 -15.43 3.78 -21.46
CA LYS A 560 -16.66 4.54 -21.17
C LYS A 560 -17.31 5.18 -22.39
N GLU A 561 -16.60 5.43 -23.49
CA GLU A 561 -17.23 5.86 -24.74
C GLU A 561 -17.96 4.71 -25.47
N GLU A 562 -17.50 3.46 -25.33
CA GLU A 562 -18.20 2.29 -25.89
C GLU A 562 -19.31 1.74 -24.97
N VAL A 563 -19.15 1.80 -23.64
CA VAL A 563 -20.16 1.32 -22.69
C VAL A 563 -21.30 2.33 -22.49
N ALA A 564 -21.05 3.63 -22.65
CA ALA A 564 -22.11 4.64 -22.59
C ALA A 564 -23.11 4.51 -23.75
N THR A 565 -22.73 3.88 -24.85
CA THR A 565 -23.63 3.56 -26.00
C THR A 565 -24.30 2.19 -25.89
N MET A 566 -23.83 1.29 -24.99
CA MET A 566 -24.43 -0.04 -24.79
C MET A 566 -25.27 -0.22 -23.51
N SER A 567 -25.25 0.73 -22.58
CA SER A 567 -25.98 0.59 -21.31
C SER A 567 -27.42 1.13 -21.28
N LEU A 568 -27.98 1.49 -22.43
CA LEU A 568 -29.38 1.95 -22.56
C LEU A 568 -30.39 0.86 -22.98
N GLU A 569 -29.96 -0.38 -23.14
CA GLU A 569 -30.91 -1.49 -23.36
C GLU A 569 -30.45 -2.73 -22.60
N LYS A 570 -30.92 -2.93 -21.39
CA LYS A 570 -31.32 -4.21 -20.77
C LYS A 570 -31.52 -4.10 -19.26
N ASP A 571 -32.52 -3.33 -18.86
CA ASP A 571 -33.29 -3.68 -17.67
C ASP A 571 -34.35 -4.70 -18.12
N LEU A 572 -33.97 -5.96 -18.20
CA LEU A 572 -34.86 -7.08 -18.23
C LEU A 572 -35.11 -7.50 -16.77
N ASP A 573 -36.28 -7.14 -16.30
CA ASP A 573 -36.88 -7.61 -15.07
C ASP A 573 -37.02 -9.15 -15.15
N ILE A 574 -36.01 -9.90 -14.63
CA ILE A 574 -36.07 -11.36 -14.56
C ILE A 574 -36.51 -11.74 -13.15
N THR A 575 -37.78 -11.82 -12.94
CA THR A 575 -38.40 -12.16 -11.64
C THR A 575 -38.36 -13.65 -11.31
N GLU A 576 -38.01 -14.58 -12.22
CA GLU A 576 -37.83 -16.00 -11.90
C GLU A 576 -36.80 -16.67 -12.83
N VAL A 577 -35.63 -17.02 -12.30
CA VAL A 577 -34.66 -17.91 -12.96
C VAL A 577 -35.01 -19.35 -12.59
N ASN A 578 -35.62 -20.10 -13.50
CA ASN A 578 -35.97 -21.49 -13.27
C ASN A 578 -34.73 -22.37 -13.39
N ALA A 579 -34.18 -22.80 -12.24
CA ALA A 579 -33.02 -23.70 -12.19
C ALA A 579 -33.48 -25.15 -12.39
N LYS A 580 -32.85 -25.88 -13.30
CA LYS A 580 -33.08 -27.31 -13.53
C LYS A 580 -32.57 -28.17 -12.38
N VAL A 581 -31.40 -27.81 -11.85
CA VAL A 581 -30.75 -28.50 -10.74
C VAL A 581 -30.34 -27.49 -9.67
N THR A 582 -30.50 -27.86 -8.40
CA THR A 582 -30.02 -27.09 -7.26
C THR A 582 -28.92 -27.88 -6.56
N LEU A 583 -27.72 -27.39 -6.57
CA LEU A 583 -26.56 -27.93 -5.88
C LEU A 583 -26.37 -27.24 -4.52
N ASN A 584 -26.39 -28.02 -3.45
CA ASN A 584 -26.02 -27.52 -2.13
C ASN A 584 -24.53 -27.86 -1.86
N ALA A 585 -23.69 -26.82 -1.87
CA ALA A 585 -22.25 -26.88 -1.56
C ALA A 585 -21.91 -26.18 -0.23
N CYS A 586 -22.90 -25.98 0.64
CA CYS A 586 -22.69 -25.40 1.96
C CYS A 586 -21.84 -26.35 2.83
N GLY A 587 -20.92 -25.78 3.62
CA GLY A 587 -20.00 -26.51 4.47
C GLY A 587 -18.75 -27.02 3.75
N LEU A 588 -18.66 -26.85 2.43
CA LEU A 588 -17.45 -27.10 1.67
C LEU A 588 -16.59 -25.84 1.62
N GLN A 589 -15.28 -25.99 1.76
CA GLN A 589 -14.31 -24.91 1.55
C GLN A 589 -13.61 -25.09 0.20
N CYS A 590 -13.02 -23.98 -0.34
CA CYS A 590 -12.27 -23.99 -1.59
C CYS A 590 -11.25 -25.16 -1.63
N PRO A 591 -11.20 -25.98 -2.74
CA PRO A 591 -11.91 -25.83 -4.00
C PRO A 591 -13.25 -26.60 -4.09
N GLY A 592 -13.75 -27.13 -2.97
CA GLY A 592 -14.93 -28.02 -2.90
C GLY A 592 -16.15 -27.52 -3.67
N PRO A 593 -16.63 -26.26 -3.46
CA PRO A 593 -17.79 -25.72 -4.18
C PRO A 593 -17.60 -25.71 -5.70
N ILE A 594 -16.44 -25.25 -6.19
CA ILE A 594 -16.14 -25.16 -7.64
C ILE A 594 -16.02 -26.56 -8.27
N LYS A 595 -15.40 -27.50 -7.56
CA LYS A 595 -15.35 -28.92 -8.00
C LYS A 595 -16.75 -29.50 -8.20
N ARG A 596 -17.66 -29.29 -7.24
CA ARG A 596 -19.03 -29.80 -7.33
C ARG A 596 -19.81 -29.12 -8.48
N VAL A 597 -19.57 -27.81 -8.70
CA VAL A 597 -20.12 -27.11 -9.85
C VAL A 597 -19.67 -27.72 -11.17
N PHE A 598 -18.36 -28.02 -11.30
CA PHE A 598 -17.79 -28.67 -12.48
C PHE A 598 -18.42 -30.05 -12.73
N GLU A 599 -18.59 -30.88 -11.70
CA GLU A 599 -19.21 -32.22 -11.81
C GLU A 599 -20.67 -32.11 -12.26
N GLU A 600 -21.49 -31.27 -11.61
CA GLU A 600 -22.91 -31.09 -11.93
C GLU A 600 -23.13 -30.45 -13.31
N THR A 601 -22.26 -29.51 -13.69
CA THR A 601 -22.38 -28.84 -15.00
C THR A 601 -22.14 -29.80 -16.17
N LYS A 602 -21.38 -30.89 -15.99
CA LYS A 602 -21.20 -31.95 -17.00
C LYS A 602 -22.50 -32.66 -17.34
N SER A 603 -23.41 -32.77 -16.39
CA SER A 603 -24.71 -33.48 -16.57
C SER A 603 -25.82 -32.60 -17.20
N LEU A 604 -25.56 -31.30 -17.36
CA LEU A 604 -26.52 -30.36 -17.92
C LEU A 604 -26.41 -30.26 -19.44
N ASN A 605 -27.52 -30.03 -20.12
CA ASN A 605 -27.54 -29.65 -21.54
C ASN A 605 -27.31 -28.14 -21.70
N GLU A 606 -26.89 -27.74 -22.90
CA GLU A 606 -26.69 -26.34 -23.25
C GLU A 606 -27.96 -25.49 -22.94
N GLY A 607 -27.72 -24.32 -22.33
CA GLY A 607 -28.80 -23.39 -21.97
C GLY A 607 -29.53 -23.71 -20.65
N GLU A 608 -29.30 -24.89 -20.06
CA GLU A 608 -29.89 -25.25 -18.75
C GLU A 608 -29.17 -24.52 -17.60
N VAL A 609 -29.91 -24.22 -16.53
CA VAL A 609 -29.41 -23.42 -15.42
C VAL A 609 -29.19 -24.27 -14.16
N LEU A 610 -28.02 -24.16 -13.58
CA LEU A 610 -27.63 -24.70 -12.28
C LEU A 610 -27.73 -23.61 -11.21
N LYS A 611 -28.49 -23.89 -10.13
CA LYS A 611 -28.47 -23.07 -8.92
C LYS A 611 -27.50 -23.69 -7.92
N VAL A 612 -26.55 -22.90 -7.43
CA VAL A 612 -25.55 -23.33 -6.45
C VAL A 612 -25.69 -22.51 -5.18
N ILE A 613 -25.67 -23.19 -4.03
CA ILE A 613 -25.68 -22.56 -2.70
C ILE A 613 -24.37 -22.94 -2.00
N ALA A 614 -23.56 -21.96 -1.59
CA ALA A 614 -22.27 -22.18 -0.92
C ALA A 614 -22.09 -21.23 0.26
N SER A 615 -21.48 -21.73 1.33
CA SER A 615 -21.15 -20.93 2.53
C SER A 615 -19.73 -20.33 2.51
N ASP A 616 -18.90 -20.74 1.55
CA ASP A 616 -17.51 -20.26 1.40
C ASP A 616 -17.47 -18.79 0.96
N PRO A 617 -16.79 -17.89 1.70
CA PRO A 617 -16.67 -16.47 1.31
C PRO A 617 -15.96 -16.23 -0.03
N GLY A 618 -15.03 -17.10 -0.44
CA GLY A 618 -14.31 -17.03 -1.72
C GLY A 618 -15.17 -17.42 -2.93
N PHE A 619 -16.25 -18.17 -2.71
CA PHE A 619 -17.07 -18.76 -3.77
C PHE A 619 -17.58 -17.74 -4.80
N LYS A 620 -17.97 -16.52 -4.38
CA LYS A 620 -18.50 -15.50 -5.31
C LYS A 620 -17.47 -15.09 -6.37
N LYS A 621 -16.21 -14.92 -5.99
CA LYS A 621 -15.11 -14.56 -6.89
C LYS A 621 -14.70 -15.75 -7.77
N ASP A 622 -14.61 -16.93 -7.15
CA ASP A 622 -14.20 -18.14 -7.81
C ASP A 622 -15.20 -18.58 -8.90
N ILE A 623 -16.50 -18.47 -8.63
CA ILE A 623 -17.53 -18.87 -9.59
C ILE A 623 -17.63 -17.93 -10.80
N SER A 624 -17.37 -16.63 -10.61
CA SER A 624 -17.30 -15.67 -11.71
C SER A 624 -16.14 -16.01 -12.65
N SER A 625 -14.93 -16.15 -12.10
CA SER A 625 -13.73 -16.54 -12.86
C SER A 625 -13.88 -17.90 -13.53
N TRP A 626 -14.55 -18.86 -12.88
CA TRP A 626 -14.81 -20.17 -13.43
C TRP A 626 -15.74 -20.11 -14.64
N CYS A 627 -16.86 -19.37 -14.53
CA CYS A 627 -17.80 -19.20 -15.65
C CYS A 627 -17.14 -18.57 -16.87
N GLU A 628 -16.36 -17.49 -16.69
CA GLU A 628 -15.63 -16.81 -17.76
C GLU A 628 -14.67 -17.74 -18.51
N LYS A 629 -13.95 -18.58 -17.76
CA LYS A 629 -12.93 -19.49 -18.35
C LYS A 629 -13.48 -20.75 -18.97
N THR A 630 -14.67 -21.21 -18.52
CA THR A 630 -15.29 -22.44 -19.01
C THR A 630 -16.39 -22.22 -20.05
N GLY A 631 -16.62 -20.97 -20.50
CA GLY A 631 -17.65 -20.64 -21.48
C GLY A 631 -19.09 -20.76 -20.95
N ASN A 632 -19.26 -20.84 -19.63
CA ASN A 632 -20.55 -20.78 -18.97
C ASN A 632 -20.93 -19.35 -18.63
N THR A 633 -22.22 -19.08 -18.47
CA THR A 633 -22.67 -17.70 -18.14
C THR A 633 -23.14 -17.67 -16.68
N LEU A 634 -22.56 -16.78 -15.88
CA LEU A 634 -23.08 -16.45 -14.56
C LEU A 634 -24.28 -15.51 -14.71
N VAL A 635 -25.51 -16.04 -14.51
CA VAL A 635 -26.76 -15.29 -14.76
C VAL A 635 -27.07 -14.32 -13.62
N LYS A 636 -26.91 -14.77 -12.38
CA LYS A 636 -27.24 -13.98 -11.19
C LYS A 636 -26.47 -14.51 -9.98
N THR A 637 -26.10 -13.62 -9.06
CA THR A 637 -25.64 -13.99 -7.70
C THR A 637 -26.54 -13.34 -6.66
N ASP A 638 -26.85 -14.08 -5.58
CA ASP A 638 -27.70 -13.64 -4.48
C ASP A 638 -27.19 -14.17 -3.14
N LYS A 639 -27.86 -13.87 -2.04
CA LYS A 639 -27.68 -14.51 -0.75
C LYS A 639 -29.02 -15.07 -0.27
N ASP A 640 -28.99 -16.27 0.31
CA ASP A 640 -30.17 -16.85 0.94
C ASP A 640 -30.44 -16.25 2.35
N GLU A 641 -31.55 -16.65 2.96
CA GLU A 641 -31.95 -16.21 4.31
C GLU A 641 -30.90 -16.56 5.40
N LYS A 642 -30.04 -17.54 5.16
CA LYS A 642 -28.93 -17.96 6.03
C LYS A 642 -27.62 -17.28 5.69
N LYS A 643 -27.64 -16.25 4.79
CA LYS A 643 -26.47 -15.51 4.28
C LYS A 643 -25.47 -16.33 3.47
N ASN A 644 -25.85 -17.54 2.97
CA ASN A 644 -25.04 -18.29 2.03
C ASN A 644 -25.07 -17.62 0.65
N PHE A 645 -24.00 -17.76 -0.12
CA PHE A 645 -23.91 -17.28 -1.51
C PHE A 645 -24.74 -18.18 -2.41
N VAL A 646 -25.55 -17.59 -3.27
CA VAL A 646 -26.37 -18.29 -4.29
C VAL A 646 -25.92 -17.81 -5.66
N ALA A 647 -25.56 -18.74 -6.55
CA ALA A 647 -25.18 -18.44 -7.93
C ALA A 647 -26.08 -19.22 -8.89
N TYR A 648 -26.50 -18.58 -9.98
CA TYR A 648 -27.24 -19.19 -11.07
C TYR A 648 -26.34 -19.22 -12.31
N ILE A 649 -26.03 -20.43 -12.79
CA ILE A 649 -25.05 -20.68 -13.85
C ILE A 649 -25.76 -21.32 -15.02
N LYS A 650 -25.71 -20.68 -16.19
CA LYS A 650 -26.24 -21.22 -17.44
C LYS A 650 -25.12 -21.94 -18.19
N LYS A 651 -25.36 -23.19 -18.58
CA LYS A 651 -24.42 -23.99 -19.38
C LYS A 651 -24.23 -23.37 -20.76
N GLY A 652 -22.98 -23.09 -21.12
CA GLY A 652 -22.58 -22.59 -22.44
C GLY A 652 -22.42 -23.69 -23.49
N LYS A 653 -22.18 -23.31 -24.76
CA LYS A 653 -21.86 -24.23 -25.85
C LYS A 653 -20.43 -24.77 -25.70
N GLU A 654 -20.26 -26.06 -25.87
CA GLU A 654 -18.95 -26.63 -26.12
C GLU A 654 -18.56 -26.28 -27.59
N GLY A 655 -17.68 -25.28 -27.78
CA GLY A 655 -17.08 -25.03 -29.06
C GLY A 655 -17.07 -23.62 -29.65
N ASP A 656 -17.73 -22.62 -29.09
CA ASP A 656 -17.62 -21.24 -29.59
C ASP A 656 -16.45 -20.48 -28.95
N LYS A 657 -15.25 -20.75 -29.44
CA LYS A 657 -14.12 -19.82 -29.43
C LYS A 657 -13.82 -19.42 -30.85
N GLU A 658 -14.20 -18.23 -31.28
CA GLU A 658 -13.54 -17.57 -32.39
C GLU A 658 -12.09 -17.32 -32.00
N VAL A 659 -11.20 -18.00 -32.73
CA VAL A 659 -9.76 -17.94 -32.58
C VAL A 659 -9.28 -16.61 -33.15
N THR A 660 -9.11 -15.61 -32.29
CA THR A 660 -8.14 -14.56 -32.55
C THR A 660 -6.78 -15.09 -32.09
N CYS A 661 -5.86 -15.16 -32.99
CA CYS A 661 -4.54 -15.75 -32.87
C CYS A 661 -3.69 -15.01 -31.81
N SER A 662 -3.74 -15.50 -30.56
CA SER A 662 -2.66 -15.38 -29.58
C SER A 662 -2.59 -16.73 -28.87
N THR A 663 -1.42 -17.39 -28.90
CA THR A 663 -1.16 -18.69 -28.28
C THR A 663 -1.34 -18.59 -26.75
N VAL A 664 -2.57 -18.73 -26.26
CA VAL A 664 -2.84 -18.84 -24.83
C VAL A 664 -2.42 -20.24 -24.40
N LYS A 665 -1.34 -20.34 -23.64
CA LYS A 665 -0.88 -21.60 -23.03
C LYS A 665 -1.88 -21.98 -21.94
N ASP A 666 -2.67 -23.01 -22.15
CA ASP A 666 -3.83 -23.39 -21.31
C ASP A 666 -3.53 -24.49 -20.28
N GLY A 667 -2.27 -24.88 -20.08
CA GLY A 667 -1.82 -25.86 -19.12
C GLY A 667 -1.45 -25.23 -17.75
N ALA A 668 -1.28 -26.11 -16.75
CA ALA A 668 -0.68 -25.78 -15.47
C ALA A 668 0.30 -26.87 -15.05
N THR A 669 1.49 -26.50 -14.59
CA THR A 669 2.47 -27.46 -14.05
C THR A 669 2.90 -27.10 -12.66
N LEU A 670 3.07 -28.11 -11.80
CA LEU A 670 3.55 -27.96 -10.44
C LEU A 670 4.72 -28.93 -10.22
N VAL A 671 5.86 -28.42 -9.76
CA VAL A 671 6.93 -29.25 -9.20
C VAL A 671 6.73 -29.35 -7.70
N VAL A 672 6.55 -30.56 -7.22
CA VAL A 672 6.39 -30.85 -5.78
C VAL A 672 7.69 -31.48 -5.27
N PHE A 673 8.50 -30.65 -4.63
CA PHE A 673 9.80 -31.02 -4.07
C PHE A 673 9.70 -31.38 -2.58
N SER A 674 8.83 -30.68 -1.84
CA SER A 674 8.68 -30.85 -0.40
C SER A 674 7.88 -32.11 -0.03
N GLY A 675 8.28 -32.77 1.04
CA GLY A 675 7.55 -33.91 1.65
C GLY A 675 6.72 -33.50 2.88
N ASP A 676 6.36 -32.23 3.03
CA ASP A 676 5.59 -31.73 4.17
C ASP A 676 4.09 -31.82 3.91
N LEU A 677 3.30 -32.16 4.93
CA LEU A 677 1.86 -32.38 4.85
C LEU A 677 1.10 -31.14 4.38
N ASP A 678 1.39 -29.98 4.94
CA ASP A 678 0.75 -28.70 4.62
C ASP A 678 1.05 -28.27 3.18
N LYS A 679 2.27 -28.44 2.70
CA LYS A 679 2.65 -28.12 1.32
C LYS A 679 2.04 -29.12 0.33
N ALA A 680 1.98 -30.40 0.69
CA ALA A 680 1.30 -31.41 -0.11
C ALA A 680 -0.19 -31.09 -0.28
N ILE A 681 -0.88 -30.75 0.80
CA ILE A 681 -2.30 -30.33 0.76
C ILE A 681 -2.47 -29.12 -0.17
N ALA A 682 -1.65 -28.07 0.00
CA ALA A 682 -1.70 -26.87 -0.84
C ALA A 682 -1.48 -27.20 -2.33
N SER A 683 -0.51 -28.08 -2.65
CA SER A 683 -0.22 -28.50 -4.03
C SER A 683 -1.43 -29.15 -4.70
N PHE A 684 -2.12 -30.08 -4.01
CA PHE A 684 -3.28 -30.76 -4.56
C PHE A 684 -4.53 -29.87 -4.60
N ILE A 685 -4.71 -28.92 -3.67
CA ILE A 685 -5.76 -27.92 -3.74
C ILE A 685 -5.58 -27.04 -5.00
N ILE A 686 -4.36 -26.56 -5.27
CA ILE A 686 -4.06 -25.75 -6.45
C ILE A 686 -4.27 -26.58 -7.74
N ALA A 687 -3.80 -27.83 -7.77
CA ALA A 687 -3.92 -28.70 -8.93
C ALA A 687 -5.38 -29.02 -9.26
N THR A 688 -6.20 -29.39 -8.26
CA THR A 688 -7.64 -29.67 -8.45
C THR A 688 -8.41 -28.40 -8.82
N GLY A 689 -8.04 -27.24 -8.24
CA GLY A 689 -8.59 -25.94 -8.64
C GLY A 689 -8.31 -25.63 -10.11
N ALA A 690 -7.06 -25.78 -10.57
CA ALA A 690 -6.70 -25.58 -11.96
C ALA A 690 -7.39 -26.57 -12.92
N ALA A 691 -7.48 -27.85 -12.55
CA ALA A 691 -8.21 -28.87 -13.33
C ALA A 691 -9.72 -28.55 -13.41
N SER A 692 -10.33 -28.08 -12.34
CA SER A 692 -11.74 -27.63 -12.33
C SER A 692 -11.99 -26.44 -13.27
N MET A 693 -10.96 -25.62 -13.54
CA MET A 693 -11.00 -24.52 -14.49
C MET A 693 -10.75 -24.97 -15.94
N GLY A 694 -10.74 -26.29 -16.21
CA GLY A 694 -10.52 -26.84 -17.53
C GLY A 694 -9.05 -26.90 -17.99
N LYS A 695 -8.08 -26.61 -17.11
CA LYS A 695 -6.66 -26.65 -17.45
C LYS A 695 -6.13 -28.08 -17.50
N LYS A 696 -5.23 -28.36 -18.44
CA LYS A 696 -4.43 -29.58 -18.41
C LYS A 696 -3.34 -29.45 -17.35
N VAL A 697 -3.47 -30.19 -16.24
CA VAL A 697 -2.57 -30.06 -15.10
C VAL A 697 -1.58 -31.23 -15.04
N THR A 698 -0.28 -30.92 -14.88
CA THR A 698 0.77 -31.90 -14.62
C THR A 698 1.48 -31.57 -13.33
N MET A 699 1.51 -32.52 -12.39
CA MET A 699 2.25 -32.46 -11.13
C MET A 699 3.48 -33.34 -11.21
N PHE A 700 4.68 -32.79 -11.08
CA PHE A 700 5.95 -33.48 -11.14
C PHE A 700 6.57 -33.57 -9.75
N PHE A 701 6.64 -34.78 -9.22
CA PHE A 701 7.15 -35.06 -7.86
C PHE A 701 8.62 -35.48 -7.92
N THR A 702 9.43 -34.81 -7.12
CA THR A 702 10.87 -35.06 -7.07
C THR A 702 11.38 -35.05 -5.63
N PHE A 703 12.48 -35.70 -5.35
CA PHE A 703 13.11 -35.87 -4.02
C PHE A 703 12.09 -36.18 -2.91
N TRP A 704 11.95 -35.28 -1.91
CA TRP A 704 11.10 -35.53 -0.73
C TRP A 704 9.62 -35.59 -1.09
N GLY A 705 9.20 -34.92 -2.17
CA GLY A 705 7.84 -34.95 -2.71
C GLY A 705 7.39 -36.39 -3.10
N LEU A 706 8.32 -37.27 -3.48
CA LEU A 706 8.00 -38.65 -3.80
C LEU A 706 7.35 -39.44 -2.62
N ASN A 707 7.60 -39.01 -1.38
CA ASN A 707 6.98 -39.64 -0.22
C ASN A 707 5.47 -39.41 -0.11
N ILE A 708 4.96 -38.36 -0.80
CA ILE A 708 3.53 -38.10 -0.87
C ILE A 708 2.79 -39.16 -1.70
N LEU A 709 3.47 -39.74 -2.67
CA LEU A 709 2.88 -40.70 -3.61
C LEU A 709 2.95 -42.16 -3.15
N LYS A 710 3.61 -42.45 -2.02
CA LYS A 710 3.75 -43.85 -1.53
C LYS A 710 2.42 -44.43 -1.11
N SER A 711 2.15 -45.70 -1.55
CA SER A 711 0.98 -46.47 -1.13
C SER A 711 1.09 -46.91 0.32
N LYS A 712 -0.04 -46.92 1.03
CA LYS A 712 -0.14 -47.51 2.38
C LYS A 712 0.05 -49.03 2.34
N ASP A 713 -0.46 -49.69 1.28
CA ASP A 713 -0.48 -51.13 1.08
C ASP A 713 0.60 -51.55 0.06
N LYS A 714 1.80 -50.97 0.16
CA LYS A 714 2.90 -51.26 -0.76
C LYS A 714 3.42 -52.70 -0.62
N PRO A 715 3.75 -53.35 -1.73
CA PRO A 715 4.34 -54.72 -1.68
C PRO A 715 5.77 -54.67 -1.11
N LYS A 716 6.27 -55.78 -0.62
CA LYS A 716 7.67 -55.93 -0.23
C LYS A 716 8.53 -56.00 -1.49
N VAL A 717 9.38 -54.99 -1.70
CA VAL A 717 10.33 -54.90 -2.83
C VAL A 717 11.75 -55.21 -2.33
N GLU A 718 12.54 -55.87 -3.14
CA GLU A 718 13.96 -56.09 -2.84
C GLU A 718 14.71 -54.77 -2.99
N LYS A 719 15.41 -54.34 -1.92
CA LYS A 719 16.18 -53.11 -1.84
C LYS A 719 17.61 -53.38 -1.39
N LYS A 720 18.57 -52.60 -1.91
CA LYS A 720 19.98 -52.60 -1.47
C LYS A 720 20.10 -52.05 -0.04
N THR A 721 21.23 -52.28 0.62
CA THR A 721 21.43 -51.89 2.03
C THR A 721 21.19 -50.38 2.29
N VAL A 722 21.66 -49.51 1.40
CA VAL A 722 21.46 -48.06 1.49
C VAL A 722 20.00 -47.68 1.23
N GLU A 723 19.35 -48.31 0.25
CA GLU A 723 17.93 -48.10 -0.07
C GLU A 723 17.00 -48.51 1.10
N LYS A 724 17.36 -49.56 1.82
CA LYS A 724 16.64 -49.99 3.05
C LYS A 724 16.78 -48.99 4.18
N MET A 725 17.94 -48.36 4.29
CA MET A 725 18.20 -47.32 5.28
C MET A 725 17.36 -46.06 5.02
N PHE A 726 17.27 -45.60 3.77
CA PHE A 726 16.36 -44.54 3.36
C PHE A 726 14.89 -44.87 3.62
N ASP A 727 14.45 -46.08 3.28
CA ASP A 727 13.07 -46.56 3.49
C ASP A 727 12.65 -46.55 4.97
N CYS A 728 13.60 -46.80 5.87
CA CYS A 728 13.38 -46.77 7.32
C CYS A 728 13.28 -45.34 7.87
N MET A 729 13.98 -44.38 7.26
CA MET A 729 14.06 -42.99 7.72
C MET A 729 12.96 -42.09 7.13
N LEU A 730 12.39 -42.47 5.99
CA LEU A 730 11.40 -41.68 5.27
C LEU A 730 9.97 -42.03 5.66
N PRO A 731 9.01 -41.10 5.54
CA PRO A 731 7.59 -41.38 5.71
C PRO A 731 7.14 -42.54 4.83
N SER A 732 6.43 -43.51 5.40
CA SER A 732 6.03 -44.72 4.69
C SER A 732 4.82 -44.56 3.78
N HIS A 733 3.99 -43.51 3.99
CA HIS A 733 2.80 -43.19 3.20
C HIS A 733 2.33 -41.77 3.53
N PRO A 734 1.44 -41.10 2.73
CA PRO A 734 0.95 -39.75 2.93
C PRO A 734 0.44 -39.43 4.33
N GLY A 735 -0.20 -40.40 4.96
CA GLY A 735 -0.73 -40.27 6.31
C GLY A 735 0.32 -40.04 7.42
N LYS A 736 1.62 -40.23 7.14
CA LYS A 736 2.74 -40.03 8.09
C LYS A 736 3.65 -38.85 7.78
N LEU A 737 3.26 -38.00 6.87
CA LEU A 737 4.04 -36.80 6.53
C LEU A 737 4.12 -35.81 7.71
N PRO A 738 5.29 -35.18 7.96
CA PRO A 738 5.45 -34.12 8.95
C PRO A 738 4.81 -32.83 8.46
N LEU A 739 4.58 -31.88 9.35
CA LEU A 739 4.34 -30.47 8.98
C LEU A 739 5.66 -29.74 8.76
N SER A 740 5.65 -28.73 7.89
CA SER A 740 6.80 -27.84 7.65
C SER A 740 7.19 -27.05 8.90
N GLN A 741 6.20 -26.70 9.72
CA GLN A 741 6.37 -26.03 11.02
C GLN A 741 5.45 -26.68 12.05
N MET A 742 5.74 -26.51 13.33
CA MET A 742 4.93 -27.03 14.44
C MET A 742 4.70 -28.55 14.42
N ASN A 743 5.68 -29.32 13.95
CA ASN A 743 5.53 -30.79 13.86
C ASN A 743 5.36 -31.47 15.24
N MET A 744 5.94 -30.92 16.33
CA MET A 744 5.75 -31.28 17.73
C MET A 744 5.71 -32.80 17.96
N MET A 745 6.72 -33.53 17.45
CA MET A 745 6.82 -35.01 17.48
C MET A 745 5.59 -35.74 16.91
N GLY A 746 4.92 -35.14 15.91
CA GLY A 746 3.75 -35.73 15.23
C GLY A 746 2.40 -35.28 15.80
N MET A 747 2.35 -34.50 16.87
CA MET A 747 1.09 -33.92 17.38
C MET A 747 0.50 -32.89 16.45
N GLY A 748 1.36 -32.05 15.82
CA GLY A 748 0.94 -31.04 14.86
C GLY A 748 0.16 -31.62 13.68
N PRO A 749 0.68 -32.61 12.94
CA PRO A 749 -0.06 -33.31 11.89
C PRO A 749 -1.39 -33.92 12.36
N ALA A 750 -1.46 -34.46 13.54
CA ALA A 750 -2.70 -35.04 14.10
C ALA A 750 -3.74 -33.94 14.36
N MET A 751 -3.29 -32.78 14.86
CA MET A 751 -4.14 -31.64 15.13
C MET A 751 -4.69 -31.02 13.82
N ILE A 752 -3.85 -30.82 12.81
CA ILE A 752 -4.26 -30.30 11.49
C ILE A 752 -5.28 -31.23 10.84
N LYS A 753 -5.03 -32.55 10.82
CA LYS A 753 -5.99 -33.53 10.27
C LYS A 753 -7.35 -33.51 10.99
N LYS A 754 -7.36 -33.29 12.32
CA LYS A 754 -8.60 -33.13 13.08
C LYS A 754 -9.31 -31.84 12.67
N ILE A 755 -8.59 -30.70 12.60
CA ILE A 755 -9.15 -29.43 12.16
C ILE A 755 -9.70 -29.52 10.74
N MET A 756 -9.00 -30.17 9.82
CA MET A 756 -9.48 -30.43 8.44
C MET A 756 -10.81 -31.19 8.47
N LYS A 757 -10.88 -32.24 9.24
CA LYS A 757 -12.10 -33.06 9.38
C LYS A 757 -13.26 -32.26 9.99
N ASP A 758 -13.00 -31.49 11.04
CA ASP A 758 -14.01 -30.67 11.73
C ASP A 758 -14.54 -29.54 10.82
N ASN A 759 -13.75 -29.07 9.82
CA ASN A 759 -14.11 -28.07 8.83
C ASN A 759 -14.50 -28.63 7.45
N ASN A 760 -14.72 -29.95 7.33
CA ASN A 760 -15.10 -30.62 6.08
C ASN A 760 -14.09 -30.41 4.94
N VAL A 761 -12.80 -30.32 5.24
CA VAL A 761 -11.71 -30.32 4.26
C VAL A 761 -11.29 -31.74 3.99
N ASP A 762 -11.20 -32.13 2.71
CA ASP A 762 -10.78 -33.49 2.28
C ASP A 762 -9.40 -33.86 2.86
N SER A 763 -9.21 -35.12 3.22
CA SER A 763 -7.90 -35.59 3.63
C SER A 763 -6.90 -35.54 2.46
N LEU A 764 -5.58 -35.55 2.75
CA LEU A 764 -4.58 -35.60 1.68
C LEU A 764 -4.77 -36.79 0.75
N GLU A 765 -5.11 -37.93 1.28
CA GLU A 765 -5.38 -39.15 0.50
C GLU A 765 -6.59 -38.95 -0.44
N ASP A 766 -7.66 -38.30 0.03
CA ASP A 766 -8.83 -37.97 -0.80
C ASP A 766 -8.49 -36.91 -1.85
N LEU A 767 -7.69 -35.90 -1.50
CA LEU A 767 -7.22 -34.86 -2.45
C LEU A 767 -6.38 -35.48 -3.58
N ILE A 768 -5.48 -36.41 -3.27
CA ILE A 768 -4.68 -37.11 -4.28
C ILE A 768 -5.59 -37.92 -5.22
N LYS A 769 -6.51 -38.70 -4.69
CA LYS A 769 -7.48 -39.47 -5.47
C LYS A 769 -8.33 -38.56 -6.36
N ASN A 770 -8.88 -37.52 -5.79
CA ASN A 770 -9.68 -36.54 -6.51
C ASN A 770 -8.88 -35.85 -7.66
N ALA A 771 -7.61 -35.52 -7.47
CA ALA A 771 -6.77 -34.98 -8.52
C ALA A 771 -6.59 -35.96 -9.70
N ILE A 772 -6.32 -37.23 -9.41
CA ILE A 772 -6.17 -38.30 -10.44
C ILE A 772 -7.50 -38.48 -11.17
N ASP A 773 -8.62 -38.59 -10.45
CA ASP A 773 -9.96 -38.75 -11.01
C ASP A 773 -10.38 -37.55 -11.90
N MET A 774 -9.87 -36.39 -11.62
CA MET A 774 -10.07 -35.17 -12.43
C MET A 774 -9.14 -35.06 -13.64
N GLY A 775 -8.26 -36.04 -13.86
CA GLY A 775 -7.34 -36.08 -15.00
C GLY A 775 -6.05 -35.27 -14.80
N VAL A 776 -5.69 -34.98 -13.56
CA VAL A 776 -4.37 -34.39 -13.25
C VAL A 776 -3.31 -35.47 -13.49
N ASN A 777 -2.32 -35.17 -14.34
CA ASN A 777 -1.20 -36.03 -14.61
C ASN A 777 -0.18 -35.95 -13.47
N VAL A 778 -0.05 -37.07 -12.69
CA VAL A 778 0.84 -37.17 -11.54
C VAL A 778 2.09 -37.97 -11.93
N VAL A 779 3.24 -37.27 -12.04
CA VAL A 779 4.50 -37.80 -12.55
C VAL A 779 5.54 -37.86 -11.45
N ALA A 780 6.12 -39.04 -11.21
CA ALA A 780 7.24 -39.26 -10.32
C ALA A 780 8.59 -39.19 -11.07
N CYS A 781 9.54 -38.43 -10.54
CA CYS A 781 10.87 -38.28 -11.15
C CYS A 781 11.71 -39.55 -11.07
N SER A 782 12.04 -40.17 -12.18
CA SER A 782 12.84 -41.39 -12.28
C SER A 782 14.21 -41.28 -11.61
N MET A 783 14.93 -40.19 -11.84
CA MET A 783 16.25 -39.91 -11.23
C MET A 783 16.15 -39.86 -9.70
N SER A 784 15.16 -39.15 -9.16
CA SER A 784 14.97 -39.05 -7.71
C SER A 784 14.52 -40.36 -7.09
N MET A 785 13.75 -41.18 -7.81
CA MET A 785 13.40 -42.55 -7.39
C MET A 785 14.66 -43.43 -7.22
N ASP A 786 15.56 -43.38 -8.19
CA ASP A 786 16.80 -44.16 -8.16
C ASP A 786 17.71 -43.69 -7.00
N LEU A 787 17.85 -42.37 -6.81
CA LEU A 787 18.65 -41.80 -5.71
C LEU A 787 18.10 -42.17 -4.32
N MET A 788 16.79 -42.18 -4.16
CA MET A 788 16.12 -42.42 -2.88
C MET A 788 15.74 -43.90 -2.68
N GLY A 789 16.01 -44.78 -3.64
CA GLY A 789 15.70 -46.18 -3.58
C GLY A 789 14.21 -46.50 -3.51
N ILE A 790 13.37 -45.69 -4.14
CA ILE A 790 11.92 -45.90 -4.22
C ILE A 790 11.60 -46.58 -5.56
N LYS A 791 10.82 -47.65 -5.50
CA LYS A 791 10.43 -48.44 -6.68
C LYS A 791 9.01 -48.11 -7.10
N LYS A 792 8.69 -48.28 -8.38
CA LYS A 792 7.39 -47.95 -8.98
C LYS A 792 6.23 -48.62 -8.23
N GLU A 793 6.43 -49.87 -7.82
CA GLU A 793 5.46 -50.69 -7.12
C GLU A 793 5.10 -50.17 -5.72
N GLU A 794 5.85 -49.21 -5.21
CA GLU A 794 5.59 -48.58 -3.92
C GLU A 794 4.63 -47.38 -4.00
N PHE A 795 4.28 -46.91 -5.21
CA PHE A 795 3.38 -45.77 -5.40
C PHE A 795 1.91 -46.20 -5.47
N ILE A 796 1.04 -45.24 -5.25
CA ILE A 796 -0.40 -45.36 -5.49
C ILE A 796 -0.68 -45.57 -6.99
N GLU A 797 -1.84 -46.15 -7.32
CA GLU A 797 -2.28 -46.32 -8.71
C GLU A 797 -2.49 -44.92 -9.38
N GLY A 798 -2.18 -44.80 -10.69
CA GLY A 798 -2.33 -43.59 -11.46
C GLY A 798 -1.08 -42.68 -11.51
N VAL A 799 0.04 -43.08 -10.87
CA VAL A 799 1.31 -42.37 -10.94
C VAL A 799 2.11 -42.80 -12.14
N GLU A 800 2.46 -41.84 -13.00
CA GLU A 800 3.39 -42.04 -14.12
C GLU A 800 4.85 -41.84 -13.70
N ILE A 801 5.78 -42.43 -14.43
CA ILE A 801 7.22 -42.22 -14.24
C ILE A 801 7.73 -41.38 -15.39
N GLY A 802 8.40 -40.23 -15.08
CA GLY A 802 8.97 -39.38 -16.06
C GLY A 802 10.30 -38.75 -15.66
N GLY A 803 11.05 -38.28 -16.62
CA GLY A 803 12.26 -37.46 -16.39
C GLY A 803 11.96 -35.97 -16.47
N VAL A 804 13.00 -35.15 -16.25
CA VAL A 804 12.90 -33.69 -16.38
C VAL A 804 12.39 -33.25 -17.75
N ALA A 805 12.74 -33.99 -18.82
CA ALA A 805 12.26 -33.69 -20.18
C ALA A 805 10.72 -33.81 -20.30
N SER A 806 10.09 -34.77 -19.62
CA SER A 806 8.63 -34.91 -19.59
C SER A 806 7.96 -33.72 -18.89
N TYR A 807 8.59 -33.20 -17.84
CA TYR A 807 8.12 -32.01 -17.14
C TYR A 807 8.29 -30.77 -18.04
N LEU A 808 9.47 -30.55 -18.64
CA LEU A 808 9.73 -29.42 -19.53
C LEU A 808 8.78 -29.39 -20.72
N GLY A 809 8.49 -30.53 -21.34
CA GLY A 809 7.48 -30.64 -22.41
C GLY A 809 6.09 -30.21 -21.95
N ALA A 810 5.69 -30.54 -20.71
CA ALA A 810 4.42 -30.10 -20.16
C ALA A 810 4.41 -28.58 -19.84
N THR A 811 5.57 -27.97 -19.54
CA THR A 811 5.68 -26.52 -19.28
C THR A 811 5.55 -25.67 -20.53
N GLU A 812 5.89 -26.22 -21.71
CA GLU A 812 5.77 -25.50 -23.00
C GLU A 812 4.31 -25.11 -23.29
N ASP A 813 3.35 -25.93 -22.88
CA ASP A 813 1.91 -25.72 -23.06
C ASP A 813 1.23 -25.10 -21.83
N SER A 814 2.00 -24.74 -20.77
CA SER A 814 1.47 -24.30 -19.48
C SER A 814 1.60 -22.80 -19.29
N GLY A 815 0.48 -22.14 -18.91
CA GLY A 815 0.42 -20.73 -18.48
C GLY A 815 0.63 -20.52 -16.98
N LEU A 816 0.62 -21.60 -16.18
CA LEU A 816 0.87 -21.58 -14.75
C LEU A 816 1.95 -22.60 -14.40
N ASN A 817 3.06 -22.15 -13.84
CA ASN A 817 4.16 -23.03 -13.42
C ASN A 817 4.53 -22.70 -11.96
N LEU A 818 4.44 -23.69 -11.07
CA LEU A 818 4.72 -23.55 -9.65
C LEU A 818 5.78 -24.55 -9.19
N PHE A 819 6.58 -24.14 -8.21
CA PHE A 819 7.53 -24.98 -7.49
C PHE A 819 7.19 -24.93 -5.98
N ILE A 820 6.87 -26.10 -5.36
CA ILE A 820 6.37 -26.19 -3.98
C ILE A 820 7.22 -27.15 -3.15
#